data_3f145cf929f338dfa842797ba4a7c3d6
#
_entry.id   3f145cf929f338dfa842797ba4a7c3d6
#
_cell.length_a   1.000
_cell.length_b   1.000
_cell.length_c   1.000
_cell.angle_alpha   90.00
_cell.angle_beta   90.00
_cell.angle_gamma   90.00
#
_symmetry.space_group_name_H-M   'P 1'
#
loop_
_entity.id
_entity.type
_entity.pdbx_description
1 polymer ?
#
loop_
_entity_poly.entity_id
_entity_poly.type
_entity_poly.pdbx_seq_one_letter_code
_entity_poly.pdbx_strand_id
1 'polypeptide(L)'
;ITYFSRSNPEATYPQGPMTKLTDAVRNADTEPAPKTEGTVPTTGAVYETGTITLQDVYRDESLWDAFLDQFTLDEMINLVGDCGYHTRAIDRLGIPATVDNDGPASIKGKNGFFASEESIAFPTETIIACTYNDSLAQQMGVAIGKSAAELGTHVWYAPAANLHRNPLGGRNFEYFSEDPYHAGKMAAAYVRGIQSKGIAACPKHFAANSQELRRMANDSVVDERTFREIYTTGFEIAVKEGKAKSIMSSYNEVNGVYANENRHMLQEILVDEWGFDGYVVSDWGGSNDHALGVKNGSHLEMPGTGKSGMHDIVNAVKNGTLEESVLDQRLDELLRVIFATHQATVDGKGTTFNKEAHHKLARKAAEESIVLLKNEEQILPLKQGTKVAVIGDFAKTPRYQGAGSSLVNPAMPPESILEEIKDSGLTMTACEQGYIRNRKPNAKMVKAAVEAAKNADVVLFFGGLDEISESEGLDRAHMHMPVAQDELINELTTVNKNVIVVLSAGSSVEMPWYPYVKGIVHGYLGGQAGASAMLNVLTGKVCPSGKLNETYPLHYEDTPAYEYYPSKERSSEYREGLYVGYRYYTTVGKKVRFPFGFGLSYTTFTYRDLTVDPEGVKFKIQNTGTVAGTEIAQLY
;
A
#
# COMPACT_ATOMS: atom_id res chain seq x y z
N ILE A 1 -7.99 32.21 28.44
CA ILE A 1 -8.49 30.86 28.18
C ILE A 1 -9.05 30.33 29.49
N THR A 2 -10.34 30.01 29.51
CA THR A 2 -10.99 29.38 30.67
C THR A 2 -10.83 27.86 30.51
N TYR A 3 -10.12 27.24 31.43
CA TYR A 3 -9.91 25.79 31.40
C TYR A 3 -11.14 25.08 31.98
N PHE A 4 -11.48 23.92 31.40
CA PHE A 4 -12.52 23.06 31.93
C PHE A 4 -12.19 22.61 33.37
N SER A 5 -13.09 22.80 34.31
CA SER A 5 -12.94 22.38 35.71
C SER A 5 -13.82 21.15 35.99
N ARG A 6 -13.20 20.05 36.41
CA ARG A 6 -13.95 18.85 36.84
C ARG A 6 -14.74 19.04 38.14
N SER A 7 -14.31 20.00 38.99
CA SER A 7 -15.02 20.33 40.24
C SER A 7 -16.14 21.31 40.03
N ASN A 8 -16.16 22.05 38.92
CA ASN A 8 -17.23 22.99 38.58
C ASN A 8 -17.42 23.03 37.05
N PRO A 9 -17.98 21.95 36.47
CA PRO A 9 -18.10 21.86 35.01
C PRO A 9 -19.08 22.89 34.44
N GLU A 10 -20.14 23.23 35.17
CA GLU A 10 -21.16 24.19 34.72
C GLU A 10 -20.59 25.61 34.56
N ALA A 11 -19.68 26.04 35.45
CA ALA A 11 -19.07 27.34 35.38
C ALA A 11 -18.06 27.49 34.26
N THR A 12 -17.57 26.36 33.72
CA THR A 12 -16.57 26.33 32.64
C THR A 12 -17.15 25.88 31.30
N TYR A 13 -18.41 25.47 31.28
CA TYR A 13 -19.12 25.15 30.05
C TYR A 13 -19.55 26.46 29.34
N PRO A 14 -19.40 26.53 28.01
CA PRO A 14 -19.86 27.74 27.28
C PRO A 14 -21.32 28.01 27.51
N GLN A 15 -21.64 29.15 28.14
CA GLN A 15 -23.02 29.58 28.44
C GLN A 15 -23.69 30.31 27.26
N GLY A 16 -22.97 30.54 26.18
CA GLY A 16 -23.48 31.19 24.98
C GLY A 16 -23.97 30.22 23.91
N PRO A 17 -24.74 30.69 22.93
CA PRO A 17 -25.04 29.87 21.77
C PRO A 17 -23.73 29.47 21.08
N MET A 18 -23.56 28.16 20.83
CA MET A 18 -22.47 27.69 20.01
C MET A 18 -22.54 28.44 18.66
N THR A 19 -21.37 28.80 18.13
CA THR A 19 -21.30 29.44 16.82
C THR A 19 -22.02 28.56 15.81
N LYS A 20 -23.15 29.05 15.31
CA LYS A 20 -23.86 28.36 14.25
C LYS A 20 -23.09 28.54 12.95
N LEU A 21 -23.00 27.48 12.18
CA LEU A 21 -22.54 27.61 10.78
C LEU A 21 -23.36 28.70 10.10
N THR A 22 -22.71 29.60 9.41
CA THR A 22 -23.43 30.61 8.59
C THR A 22 -24.29 29.90 7.56
N ASP A 23 -25.37 30.53 7.14
CA ASP A 23 -26.25 29.93 6.13
C ASP A 23 -25.49 29.71 4.81
N ALA A 24 -24.47 30.52 4.49
CA ALA A 24 -23.58 30.32 3.37
C ALA A 24 -22.81 29.00 3.46
N VAL A 25 -22.22 28.67 4.62
CA VAL A 25 -21.51 27.39 4.82
C VAL A 25 -22.48 26.23 4.85
N ARG A 26 -23.66 26.41 5.47
CA ARG A 26 -24.69 25.36 5.57
C ARG A 26 -25.27 24.99 4.22
N ASN A 27 -25.44 25.97 3.34
CA ASN A 27 -26.09 25.83 2.04
C ASN A 27 -25.09 25.61 0.91
N ALA A 28 -23.78 25.66 1.16
CA ALA A 28 -22.76 25.46 0.14
C ALA A 28 -23.00 24.16 -0.65
N ASP A 29 -23.33 23.08 0.06
CA ASP A 29 -23.59 21.76 -0.57
C ASP A 29 -24.99 21.67 -1.22
N THR A 30 -25.88 22.64 -0.97
CA THR A 30 -27.25 22.63 -1.52
C THR A 30 -27.45 23.54 -2.71
N GLU A 31 -26.44 24.34 -3.04
CA GLU A 31 -26.52 25.16 -4.24
C GLU A 31 -26.52 24.28 -5.51
N PRO A 32 -27.33 24.59 -6.52
CA PRO A 32 -27.29 23.85 -7.78
C PRO A 32 -25.91 23.94 -8.42
N ALA A 33 -25.48 22.88 -9.12
CA ALA A 33 -24.24 22.92 -9.89
C ALA A 33 -24.15 24.22 -10.71
N PRO A 34 -22.96 24.83 -10.80
CA PRO A 34 -22.83 26.07 -11.56
C PRO A 34 -23.38 25.85 -12.96
N LYS A 35 -24.28 26.73 -13.38
CA LYS A 35 -24.72 26.78 -14.76
C LYS A 35 -24.06 27.98 -15.39
N THR A 36 -23.46 27.78 -16.53
CA THR A 36 -22.95 28.88 -17.33
C THR A 36 -24.16 29.65 -17.88
N GLU A 37 -24.31 30.94 -17.50
CA GLU A 37 -25.30 31.80 -18.10
C GLU A 37 -24.81 32.22 -19.50
N GLY A 38 -25.63 32.00 -20.51
CA GLY A 38 -25.34 32.38 -21.91
C GLY A 38 -25.02 31.19 -22.80
N THR A 39 -24.64 31.45 -24.03
CA THR A 39 -24.08 30.43 -24.92
C THR A 39 -22.77 29.93 -24.32
N VAL A 40 -22.78 28.69 -23.88
CA VAL A 40 -21.57 28.00 -23.44
C VAL A 40 -20.58 28.05 -24.59
N PRO A 41 -19.33 28.46 -24.39
CA PRO A 41 -18.32 28.35 -25.43
C PRO A 41 -18.21 26.88 -25.78
N THR A 42 -18.75 26.50 -26.88
CA THR A 42 -18.41 25.26 -27.58
C THR A 42 -17.59 25.72 -28.77
N THR A 43 -16.76 24.86 -29.30
CA THR A 43 -16.08 25.16 -30.57
C THR A 43 -17.09 25.46 -31.70
N GLY A 44 -18.41 25.26 -31.44
CA GLY A 44 -19.49 25.44 -32.38
C GLY A 44 -19.49 24.40 -33.50
N ALA A 45 -18.73 23.33 -33.34
CA ALA A 45 -18.68 22.25 -34.31
C ALA A 45 -20.06 21.60 -34.44
N VAL A 46 -20.68 21.73 -35.58
CA VAL A 46 -21.93 21.05 -35.94
C VAL A 46 -21.59 19.98 -36.96
N TYR A 47 -21.80 18.73 -36.57
CA TYR A 47 -21.56 17.60 -37.47
C TYR A 47 -22.85 17.27 -38.24
N GLU A 48 -22.76 17.17 -39.55
CA GLU A 48 -23.88 16.83 -40.45
C GLU A 48 -24.46 15.44 -40.12
N THR A 49 -23.66 14.55 -39.52
CA THR A 49 -24.01 13.17 -39.18
C THR A 49 -24.65 13.00 -37.78
N GLY A 50 -24.84 14.10 -37.02
CA GLY A 50 -25.35 14.05 -35.66
C GLY A 50 -24.24 14.01 -34.60
N THR A 51 -24.60 13.66 -33.36
CA THR A 51 -23.66 13.59 -32.23
C THR A 51 -22.68 12.43 -32.40
N ILE A 52 -21.38 12.70 -32.28
CA ILE A 52 -20.33 11.70 -32.22
C ILE A 52 -20.31 11.17 -30.77
N THR A 53 -20.33 9.85 -30.61
CA THR A 53 -20.27 9.19 -29.31
C THR A 53 -18.89 8.59 -29.06
N LEU A 54 -18.59 8.28 -27.80
CA LEU A 54 -17.35 7.54 -27.43
C LEU A 54 -17.25 6.22 -28.20
N GLN A 55 -18.38 5.56 -28.48
CA GLN A 55 -18.42 4.33 -29.29
C GLN A 55 -18.04 4.57 -30.76
N ASP A 56 -18.32 5.76 -31.32
CA ASP A 56 -17.92 6.09 -32.66
C ASP A 56 -16.43 6.35 -32.75
N VAL A 57 -15.86 7.02 -31.73
CA VAL A 57 -14.41 7.20 -31.58
C VAL A 57 -13.71 5.85 -31.44
N TYR A 58 -14.33 4.89 -30.71
CA TYR A 58 -13.81 3.52 -30.61
C TYR A 58 -13.65 2.83 -31.97
N ARG A 59 -14.53 3.14 -32.91
CA ARG A 59 -14.48 2.57 -34.27
C ARG A 59 -13.57 3.32 -35.20
N ASP A 60 -13.41 4.62 -34.97
CA ASP A 60 -12.61 5.52 -35.79
C ASP A 60 -11.96 6.60 -34.91
N GLU A 61 -10.71 6.36 -34.51
CA GLU A 61 -9.95 7.32 -33.69
C GLU A 61 -9.72 8.67 -34.34
N SER A 62 -9.88 8.81 -35.67
CA SER A 62 -9.78 10.10 -36.36
C SER A 62 -10.89 11.08 -35.96
N LEU A 63 -11.95 10.59 -35.31
CA LEU A 63 -13.04 11.40 -34.77
C LEU A 63 -12.76 12.04 -33.42
N TRP A 64 -11.57 11.77 -32.81
CA TRP A 64 -11.28 12.16 -31.45
C TRP A 64 -11.40 13.67 -31.19
N ASP A 65 -10.75 14.49 -31.98
CA ASP A 65 -10.82 15.94 -31.83
C ASP A 65 -12.26 16.45 -32.00
N ALA A 66 -12.96 15.96 -33.03
CA ALA A 66 -14.35 16.28 -33.28
C ALA A 66 -15.29 15.83 -32.15
N PHE A 67 -14.97 14.76 -31.45
CA PHE A 67 -15.70 14.29 -30.29
C PHE A 67 -15.51 15.23 -29.08
N LEU A 68 -14.26 15.64 -28.80
CA LEU A 68 -13.96 16.60 -27.73
C LEU A 68 -14.65 17.95 -27.97
N ASP A 69 -14.68 18.42 -29.20
CA ASP A 69 -15.34 19.67 -29.61
C ASP A 69 -16.84 19.73 -29.24
N GLN A 70 -17.48 18.60 -28.94
CA GLN A 70 -18.90 18.56 -28.61
C GLN A 70 -19.19 18.81 -27.13
N PHE A 71 -18.18 18.77 -26.25
CA PHE A 71 -18.40 18.99 -24.84
C PHE A 71 -18.88 20.40 -24.54
N THR A 72 -19.72 20.49 -23.53
CA THR A 72 -20.03 21.77 -22.90
C THR A 72 -19.11 21.96 -21.70
N LEU A 73 -18.85 23.20 -21.30
CA LEU A 73 -18.05 23.51 -20.12
C LEU A 73 -18.63 22.83 -18.85
N ASP A 74 -19.97 22.80 -18.73
CA ASP A 74 -20.63 22.12 -17.60
C ASP A 74 -20.35 20.61 -17.60
N GLU A 75 -20.34 19.95 -18.75
CA GLU A 75 -19.99 18.51 -18.85
C GLU A 75 -18.53 18.26 -18.49
N MET A 76 -17.61 19.11 -18.96
CA MET A 76 -16.18 19.05 -18.64
C MET A 76 -15.95 19.18 -17.14
N ILE A 77 -16.54 20.18 -16.51
CA ILE A 77 -16.39 20.48 -15.08
C ILE A 77 -17.00 19.37 -14.21
N ASN A 78 -18.15 18.81 -14.61
CA ASN A 78 -18.76 17.70 -13.90
C ASN A 78 -17.88 16.44 -13.98
N LEU A 79 -17.20 16.21 -15.09
CA LEU A 79 -16.35 15.03 -15.26
C LEU A 79 -15.11 15.07 -14.37
N VAL A 80 -14.52 16.25 -14.13
CA VAL A 80 -13.32 16.40 -13.29
C VAL A 80 -13.60 16.75 -11.84
N GLY A 81 -14.77 17.31 -11.52
CA GLY A 81 -15.09 17.83 -10.18
C GLY A 81 -16.19 17.08 -9.41
N ASP A 82 -17.02 16.26 -10.07
CA ASP A 82 -18.04 15.43 -9.39
C ASP A 82 -17.62 13.97 -9.35
N CYS A 83 -16.59 13.67 -8.55
CA CYS A 83 -15.91 12.40 -8.47
C CYS A 83 -15.95 11.82 -7.05
N GLY A 84 -15.78 10.52 -6.92
CA GLY A 84 -15.72 9.84 -5.62
C GLY A 84 -15.77 8.32 -5.80
N TYR A 85 -14.62 7.65 -6.00
CA TYR A 85 -14.52 6.27 -6.48
C TYR A 85 -15.25 6.04 -7.82
N HIS A 86 -15.48 7.10 -8.58
CA HIS A 86 -16.12 7.05 -9.89
C HIS A 86 -15.95 8.38 -10.63
N THR A 87 -16.17 8.37 -11.94
CA THR A 87 -16.49 9.56 -12.75
C THR A 87 -17.93 9.48 -13.20
N ARG A 88 -18.54 10.63 -13.52
CA ARG A 88 -19.93 10.68 -13.98
C ARG A 88 -20.07 10.25 -15.44
N ALA A 89 -21.22 9.67 -15.76
CA ALA A 89 -21.59 9.40 -17.15
C ALA A 89 -21.99 10.71 -17.86
N ILE A 90 -21.72 10.74 -19.16
CA ILE A 90 -22.29 11.75 -20.08
C ILE A 90 -23.04 10.99 -21.16
N ASP A 91 -24.32 10.70 -20.88
CA ASP A 91 -25.14 9.82 -21.71
C ASP A 91 -25.25 10.32 -23.17
N ARG A 92 -25.31 11.64 -23.35
CA ARG A 92 -25.38 12.27 -24.68
C ARG A 92 -24.20 11.91 -25.57
N LEU A 93 -23.01 11.78 -24.98
CA LEU A 93 -21.76 11.45 -25.66
C LEU A 93 -21.39 9.95 -25.51
N GLY A 94 -22.26 9.16 -24.90
CA GLY A 94 -22.00 7.72 -24.69
C GLY A 94 -20.81 7.45 -23.75
N ILE A 95 -20.47 8.40 -22.87
CA ILE A 95 -19.40 8.21 -21.87
C ILE A 95 -19.99 7.49 -20.67
N PRO A 96 -19.45 6.31 -20.29
CA PRO A 96 -19.93 5.59 -19.12
C PRO A 96 -19.43 6.23 -17.81
N ALA A 97 -20.16 6.04 -16.73
CA ALA A 97 -19.61 6.22 -15.40
C ALA A 97 -18.50 5.18 -15.15
N THR A 98 -17.40 5.58 -14.50
CA THR A 98 -16.39 4.63 -14.02
C THR A 98 -16.76 4.07 -12.66
N VAL A 99 -16.08 3.01 -12.28
CA VAL A 99 -16.02 2.49 -10.91
C VAL A 99 -14.56 2.30 -10.57
N ASP A 100 -14.11 2.94 -9.52
CA ASP A 100 -12.75 2.86 -9.05
C ASP A 100 -12.72 2.16 -7.69
N ASN A 101 -11.68 1.41 -7.42
CA ASN A 101 -11.56 0.62 -6.19
C ASN A 101 -10.18 0.76 -5.56
N ASP A 102 -10.18 0.78 -4.24
CA ASP A 102 -8.98 0.79 -3.41
C ASP A 102 -8.52 -0.64 -3.07
N GLY A 103 -7.42 -0.75 -2.33
CA GLY A 103 -6.91 -1.95 -1.70
C GLY A 103 -5.65 -2.54 -2.35
N PRO A 104 -4.43 -2.15 -1.90
CA PRO A 104 -3.18 -2.69 -2.45
C PRO A 104 -3.05 -4.22 -2.40
N ALA A 105 -3.62 -4.88 -1.40
CA ALA A 105 -3.61 -6.34 -1.30
C ALA A 105 -4.66 -7.04 -2.19
N SER A 106 -5.63 -6.32 -2.75
CA SER A 106 -6.62 -6.75 -3.75
C SER A 106 -7.68 -5.65 -3.97
N ILE A 107 -8.92 -6.02 -4.31
CA ILE A 107 -10.03 -5.09 -4.51
C ILE A 107 -10.82 -4.94 -3.21
N LYS A 108 -10.94 -3.71 -2.71
CA LYS A 108 -11.72 -3.39 -1.50
C LYS A 108 -13.22 -3.33 -1.77
N GLY A 109 -13.62 -2.88 -2.95
CA GLY A 109 -15.00 -2.63 -3.34
C GLY A 109 -15.32 -1.15 -3.52
N LYS A 110 -16.39 -0.87 -4.23
CA LYS A 110 -16.73 0.47 -4.78
C LYS A 110 -17.31 1.49 -3.80
N ASN A 111 -17.52 1.15 -2.55
CA ASN A 111 -18.05 2.07 -1.55
C ASN A 111 -17.02 2.40 -0.46
N GLY A 112 -15.74 2.30 -0.76
CA GLY A 112 -14.66 2.63 0.17
C GLY A 112 -14.79 1.85 1.49
N PHE A 113 -14.90 2.54 2.62
CA PHE A 113 -15.02 1.91 3.96
C PHE A 113 -16.27 1.07 4.16
N PHE A 114 -17.32 1.25 3.36
CA PHE A 114 -18.60 0.53 3.44
C PHE A 114 -18.74 -0.54 2.36
N ALA A 115 -17.64 -0.88 1.69
CA ALA A 115 -17.65 -1.86 0.62
C ALA A 115 -18.04 -3.25 1.14
N SER A 116 -18.87 -3.94 0.37
CA SER A 116 -19.33 -5.30 0.65
C SER A 116 -18.81 -6.31 -0.36
N GLU A 117 -18.15 -5.86 -1.40
CA GLU A 117 -17.58 -6.72 -2.43
C GLU A 117 -16.43 -7.55 -1.83
N GLU A 118 -16.37 -8.81 -2.24
CA GLU A 118 -15.39 -9.77 -1.77
C GLU A 118 -14.35 -10.08 -2.85
N SER A 119 -13.07 -10.07 -2.46
CA SER A 119 -11.99 -10.54 -3.32
C SER A 119 -10.98 -11.40 -2.52
N ILE A 120 -10.00 -11.98 -3.17
CA ILE A 120 -8.95 -12.72 -2.45
C ILE A 120 -8.01 -11.72 -1.78
N ALA A 121 -7.90 -11.79 -0.45
CA ALA A 121 -6.92 -11.01 0.28
C ALA A 121 -5.53 -11.65 0.10
N PHE A 122 -4.76 -11.13 -0.84
CA PHE A 122 -3.37 -11.52 -1.07
C PHE A 122 -2.46 -11.05 0.07
N PRO A 123 -1.24 -11.59 0.19
CA PRO A 123 -0.20 -10.99 1.03
C PRO A 123 0.00 -9.51 0.68
N THR A 124 0.33 -8.69 1.67
CA THR A 124 0.57 -7.25 1.45
C THR A 124 1.81 -7.00 0.59
N GLU A 125 1.91 -5.81 0.01
CA GLU A 125 3.01 -5.45 -0.90
C GLU A 125 4.38 -5.56 -0.22
N THR A 126 4.47 -5.21 1.07
CA THR A 126 5.68 -5.35 1.89
C THR A 126 6.22 -6.78 1.86
N ILE A 127 5.38 -7.77 2.15
CA ILE A 127 5.86 -9.16 2.19
C ILE A 127 6.17 -9.69 0.79
N ILE A 128 5.41 -9.28 -0.24
CA ILE A 128 5.67 -9.70 -1.62
C ILE A 128 7.03 -9.20 -2.11
N ALA A 129 7.46 -8.03 -1.69
CA ALA A 129 8.80 -7.54 -1.99
C ALA A 129 9.90 -8.46 -1.45
N CYS A 130 9.65 -9.18 -0.35
CA CYS A 130 10.61 -10.18 0.17
C CYS A 130 10.84 -11.37 -0.77
N THR A 131 10.01 -11.56 -1.79
CA THR A 131 10.23 -12.60 -2.83
C THR A 131 11.29 -12.23 -3.84
N TYR A 132 11.55 -10.93 -4.06
CA TYR A 132 12.37 -10.42 -5.17
C TYR A 132 11.94 -11.01 -6.53
N ASN A 133 10.67 -11.37 -6.67
CA ASN A 133 10.11 -12.10 -7.81
C ASN A 133 9.04 -11.25 -8.52
N ASP A 134 9.46 -10.45 -9.49
CA ASP A 134 8.57 -9.59 -10.28
C ASP A 134 7.56 -10.41 -11.11
N SER A 135 7.93 -11.61 -11.54
CA SER A 135 7.01 -12.52 -12.24
C SER A 135 5.84 -12.96 -11.34
N LEU A 136 6.10 -13.23 -10.05
CA LEU A 136 5.06 -13.56 -9.08
C LEU A 136 4.17 -12.33 -8.79
N ALA A 137 4.77 -11.17 -8.62
CA ALA A 137 4.06 -9.91 -8.46
C ALA A 137 3.14 -9.62 -9.66
N GLN A 138 3.62 -9.86 -10.88
CA GLN A 138 2.82 -9.74 -12.10
C GLN A 138 1.66 -10.74 -12.14
N GLN A 139 1.87 -12.00 -11.73
CA GLN A 139 0.81 -13.00 -11.64
C GLN A 139 -0.28 -12.58 -10.65
N MET A 140 0.10 -11.98 -9.51
CA MET A 140 -0.86 -11.42 -8.56
C MET A 140 -1.64 -10.25 -9.18
N GLY A 141 -0.97 -9.33 -9.87
CA GLY A 141 -1.63 -8.27 -10.63
C GLY A 141 -2.64 -8.81 -11.65
N VAL A 142 -2.30 -9.88 -12.38
CA VAL A 142 -3.25 -10.57 -13.29
C VAL A 142 -4.47 -11.12 -12.55
N ALA A 143 -4.28 -11.73 -11.38
CA ALA A 143 -5.38 -12.27 -10.58
C ALA A 143 -6.29 -11.16 -10.04
N ILE A 144 -5.70 -10.07 -9.53
CA ILE A 144 -6.43 -8.88 -9.08
C ILE A 144 -7.21 -8.27 -10.26
N GLY A 145 -6.59 -8.13 -11.44
CA GLY A 145 -7.24 -7.59 -12.63
C GLY A 145 -8.45 -8.41 -13.10
N LYS A 146 -8.41 -9.73 -12.96
CA LYS A 146 -9.59 -10.59 -13.22
C LYS A 146 -10.73 -10.32 -12.23
N SER A 147 -10.40 -10.20 -10.94
CA SER A 147 -11.40 -9.85 -9.92
C SER A 147 -11.97 -8.45 -10.15
N ALA A 148 -11.12 -7.49 -10.53
CA ALA A 148 -11.52 -6.13 -10.86
C ALA A 148 -12.50 -6.07 -12.05
N ALA A 149 -12.21 -6.79 -13.14
CA ALA A 149 -13.07 -6.85 -14.31
C ALA A 149 -14.46 -7.44 -13.98
N GLU A 150 -14.52 -8.50 -13.17
CA GLU A 150 -15.78 -9.09 -12.70
C GLU A 150 -16.61 -8.10 -11.87
N LEU A 151 -15.94 -7.32 -11.01
CA LEU A 151 -16.56 -6.30 -10.17
C LEU A 151 -16.92 -5.01 -10.93
N GLY A 152 -16.59 -4.94 -12.23
CA GLY A 152 -16.82 -3.75 -13.06
C GLY A 152 -15.91 -2.57 -12.71
N THR A 153 -14.74 -2.84 -12.16
CA THR A 153 -13.73 -1.84 -11.79
C THR A 153 -13.00 -1.35 -13.03
N HIS A 154 -12.90 -0.04 -13.20
CA HIS A 154 -12.12 0.61 -14.27
C HIS A 154 -10.70 0.92 -13.80
N VAL A 155 -10.55 1.37 -12.56
CA VAL A 155 -9.28 1.80 -11.99
C VAL A 155 -9.08 1.19 -10.60
N TRP A 156 -7.87 0.69 -10.36
CA TRP A 156 -7.44 0.15 -9.08
C TRP A 156 -6.40 1.09 -8.45
N TYR A 157 -6.72 1.67 -7.27
CA TYR A 157 -5.87 2.62 -6.55
C TYR A 157 -4.72 1.90 -5.83
N ALA A 158 -3.83 1.34 -6.62
CA ALA A 158 -2.62 0.65 -6.24
C ALA A 158 -1.74 0.42 -7.49
N PRO A 159 -0.46 -0.02 -7.33
CA PRO A 159 0.22 -0.36 -6.09
C PRO A 159 0.65 0.83 -5.25
N ALA A 160 0.94 0.62 -3.96
CA ALA A 160 1.47 1.64 -3.07
C ALA A 160 3.00 1.67 -3.15
N ALA A 161 3.56 2.67 -3.83
CA ALA A 161 4.97 2.72 -4.24
C ALA A 161 5.85 3.68 -3.41
N ASN A 162 5.36 4.17 -2.26
CA ASN A 162 6.20 4.93 -1.33
C ASN A 162 7.25 4.03 -0.66
N LEU A 163 8.16 4.63 0.10
CA LEU A 163 9.28 3.92 0.71
C LEU A 163 9.14 3.76 2.22
N HIS A 164 9.78 2.72 2.77
CA HIS A 164 10.06 2.57 4.18
C HIS A 164 11.17 3.56 4.60
N ARG A 165 10.83 4.84 4.70
CA ARG A 165 11.77 5.89 5.13
C ARG A 165 12.23 5.69 6.56
N ASN A 166 11.29 5.29 7.43
CA ASN A 166 11.52 5.12 8.86
C ASN A 166 10.67 3.95 9.39
N PRO A 167 11.17 3.14 10.33
CA PRO A 167 10.41 2.02 10.93
C PRO A 167 9.08 2.41 11.57
N LEU A 168 8.94 3.66 12.00
CA LEU A 168 7.70 4.14 12.62
C LEU A 168 6.61 4.54 11.62
N GLY A 169 6.89 4.51 10.32
CA GLY A 169 5.89 4.83 9.30
C GLY A 169 4.66 3.95 9.40
N GLY A 170 3.49 4.56 9.65
CA GLY A 170 2.25 3.82 9.91
C GLY A 170 1.75 2.98 8.76
N ARG A 171 2.10 3.35 7.52
CA ARG A 171 1.70 2.66 6.28
C ARG A 171 2.81 1.80 5.66
N ASN A 172 3.93 1.55 6.36
CA ASN A 172 4.98 0.69 5.82
C ASN A 172 4.45 -0.70 5.41
N PHE A 173 3.42 -1.21 6.07
CA PHE A 173 2.81 -2.51 5.77
C PHE A 173 2.28 -2.64 4.33
N GLU A 174 1.99 -1.54 3.65
CA GLU A 174 1.48 -1.51 2.27
C GLU A 174 2.49 -0.97 1.25
N TYR A 175 3.70 -0.60 1.67
CA TYR A 175 4.79 -0.15 0.80
C TYR A 175 5.80 -1.28 0.58
N PHE A 176 6.44 -1.32 -0.59
CA PHE A 176 7.27 -2.47 -0.96
C PHE A 176 8.59 -2.57 -0.19
N SER A 177 9.35 -1.46 -0.03
CA SER A 177 10.75 -1.55 0.40
C SER A 177 11.33 -0.20 0.87
N GLU A 178 12.48 -0.24 1.54
CA GLU A 178 13.35 0.92 1.75
C GLU A 178 14.19 1.25 0.50
N ASP A 179 14.27 0.34 -0.48
CA ASP A 179 15.00 0.53 -1.72
C ASP A 179 14.07 0.99 -2.85
N PRO A 180 14.30 2.18 -3.45
CA PRO A 180 13.43 2.73 -4.47
C PRO A 180 13.44 1.94 -5.79
N TYR A 181 14.56 1.33 -6.16
CA TYR A 181 14.66 0.51 -7.36
C TYR A 181 13.86 -0.78 -7.20
N HIS A 182 14.05 -1.49 -6.10
CA HIS A 182 13.30 -2.71 -5.79
C HIS A 182 11.79 -2.43 -5.70
N ALA A 183 11.39 -1.38 -4.98
CA ALA A 183 9.99 -0.94 -4.90
C ALA A 183 9.42 -0.67 -6.31
N GLY A 184 10.14 0.04 -7.16
CA GLY A 184 9.72 0.36 -8.52
C GLY A 184 9.58 -0.87 -9.41
N LYS A 185 10.49 -1.84 -9.35
CA LYS A 185 10.41 -3.09 -10.14
C LYS A 185 9.20 -3.93 -9.74
N MET A 186 8.93 -4.04 -8.44
CA MET A 186 7.75 -4.74 -7.93
C MET A 186 6.46 -4.01 -8.32
N ALA A 187 6.41 -2.69 -8.16
CA ALA A 187 5.27 -1.86 -8.58
C ALA A 187 4.99 -1.98 -10.08
N ALA A 188 6.02 -1.88 -10.93
CA ALA A 188 5.87 -2.02 -12.37
C ALA A 188 5.34 -3.41 -12.78
N ALA A 189 5.73 -4.46 -12.06
CA ALA A 189 5.23 -5.81 -12.30
C ALA A 189 3.72 -5.92 -11.98
N TYR A 190 3.27 -5.37 -10.85
CA TYR A 190 1.84 -5.27 -10.53
C TYR A 190 1.07 -4.49 -11.60
N VAL A 191 1.58 -3.31 -11.99
CA VAL A 191 0.97 -2.48 -13.03
C VAL A 191 0.79 -3.25 -14.34
N ARG A 192 1.85 -3.92 -14.83
CA ARG A 192 1.74 -4.77 -16.04
C ARG A 192 0.70 -5.88 -15.88
N GLY A 193 0.67 -6.51 -14.70
CA GLY A 193 -0.26 -7.60 -14.42
C GLY A 193 -1.71 -7.16 -14.52
N ILE A 194 -2.10 -6.12 -13.77
CA ILE A 194 -3.49 -5.66 -13.73
C ILE A 194 -3.92 -5.04 -15.07
N GLN A 195 -3.06 -4.22 -15.68
CA GLN A 195 -3.36 -3.58 -16.96
C GLN A 195 -3.46 -4.56 -18.13
N SER A 196 -2.85 -5.76 -18.01
CA SER A 196 -3.06 -6.86 -18.97
C SER A 196 -4.51 -7.37 -19.00
N LYS A 197 -5.34 -6.95 -18.06
CA LYS A 197 -6.77 -7.24 -17.99
C LYS A 197 -7.64 -6.05 -18.37
N GLY A 198 -7.03 -4.99 -18.89
CA GLY A 198 -7.74 -3.78 -19.31
C GLY A 198 -8.19 -2.88 -18.15
N ILE A 199 -7.69 -3.09 -16.95
CA ILE A 199 -7.96 -2.27 -15.76
C ILE A 199 -6.77 -1.32 -15.56
N ALA A 200 -7.02 -0.04 -15.34
CA ALA A 200 -5.94 0.90 -15.07
C ALA A 200 -5.40 0.72 -13.65
N ALA A 201 -4.07 0.65 -13.51
CA ALA A 201 -3.39 0.73 -12.24
C ALA A 201 -3.09 2.20 -11.90
N CYS A 202 -3.16 2.52 -10.60
CA CYS A 202 -2.95 3.85 -10.07
C CYS A 202 -1.90 3.83 -8.95
N PRO A 203 -0.60 3.79 -9.28
CA PRO A 203 0.46 3.89 -8.29
C PRO A 203 0.27 5.08 -7.36
N LYS A 204 0.49 4.87 -6.05
CA LYS A 204 0.22 5.86 -5.00
C LYS A 204 1.28 5.83 -3.92
N HIS A 205 1.53 6.89 -3.16
CA HIS A 205 0.99 8.24 -3.25
C HIS A 205 2.12 9.16 -3.74
N PHE A 206 1.96 9.77 -4.88
CA PHE A 206 3.00 10.56 -5.56
C PHE A 206 3.02 12.00 -5.04
N ALA A 207 4.03 12.43 -4.24
CA ALA A 207 5.14 11.67 -3.73
C ALA A 207 5.55 12.14 -2.33
N ALA A 208 6.56 11.48 -1.75
CA ALA A 208 7.12 11.84 -0.44
C ALA A 208 6.10 11.85 0.72
N ASN A 209 5.07 11.01 0.66
CA ASN A 209 4.14 10.77 1.77
C ASN A 209 4.75 9.69 2.69
N SER A 210 5.69 10.10 3.55
CA SER A 210 6.50 9.20 4.37
C SER A 210 6.19 9.26 5.86
N GLN A 211 5.18 10.02 6.28
CA GLN A 211 4.63 10.03 7.64
C GLN A 211 3.13 10.22 7.63
N GLU A 212 2.45 9.67 8.63
CA GLU A 212 1.00 9.80 8.78
C GLU A 212 0.61 10.98 9.68
N LEU A 213 1.48 11.36 10.62
CA LEU A 213 1.24 12.50 11.49
C LEU A 213 1.08 13.77 10.67
N ARG A 214 -0.11 14.38 10.75
CA ARG A 214 -0.50 15.59 9.99
C ARG A 214 -0.35 15.46 8.47
N ARG A 215 -0.51 14.28 7.91
CA ARG A 215 -0.28 13.99 6.49
C ARG A 215 -0.97 14.96 5.53
N MET A 216 -2.15 15.50 5.89
CA MET A 216 -2.91 16.47 5.08
C MET A 216 -2.45 17.93 5.20
N ALA A 217 -1.47 18.22 6.05
CA ALA A 217 -0.96 19.57 6.29
C ALA A 217 0.56 19.60 6.51
N ASN A 218 1.22 18.49 6.21
CA ASN A 218 2.67 18.36 6.34
C ASN A 218 3.36 18.81 5.05
N ASP A 219 4.44 19.59 5.19
CA ASP A 219 5.31 19.94 4.09
C ASP A 219 6.56 19.04 4.12
N SER A 220 6.72 18.19 3.14
CA SER A 220 7.89 17.36 2.93
C SER A 220 8.98 18.19 2.27
N VAL A 221 9.91 18.71 3.10
CA VAL A 221 11.04 19.53 2.64
C VAL A 221 12.19 18.62 2.25
N VAL A 222 12.45 18.51 0.97
CA VAL A 222 13.43 17.57 0.40
C VAL A 222 14.20 18.24 -0.74
N ASP A 223 15.52 18.03 -0.81
CA ASP A 223 16.32 18.51 -1.93
C ASP A 223 16.01 17.74 -3.22
N GLU A 224 16.21 18.38 -4.37
CA GLU A 224 15.85 17.84 -5.69
C GLU A 224 16.52 16.48 -5.99
N ARG A 225 17.79 16.33 -5.64
CA ARG A 225 18.50 15.07 -5.89
C ARG A 225 17.90 13.92 -5.08
N THR A 226 17.69 14.13 -3.78
CA THR A 226 17.06 13.16 -2.89
C THR A 226 15.64 12.83 -3.36
N PHE A 227 14.87 13.85 -3.74
CA PHE A 227 13.52 13.67 -4.28
C PHE A 227 13.52 12.78 -5.50
N ARG A 228 14.43 13.04 -6.47
CA ARG A 228 14.55 12.27 -7.72
C ARG A 228 15.06 10.85 -7.49
N GLU A 229 16.18 10.70 -6.79
CA GLU A 229 16.87 9.41 -6.67
C GLU A 229 16.20 8.45 -5.68
N ILE A 230 15.48 8.98 -4.68
CA ILE A 230 14.88 8.17 -3.61
C ILE A 230 13.35 8.15 -3.72
N TYR A 231 12.68 9.31 -3.67
CA TYR A 231 11.23 9.35 -3.45
C TYR A 231 10.39 9.27 -4.72
N THR A 232 10.96 9.48 -5.89
CA THR A 232 10.23 9.39 -7.17
C THR A 232 10.67 8.24 -8.07
N THR A 233 11.83 7.62 -7.85
CA THR A 233 12.35 6.50 -8.66
C THR A 233 11.37 5.33 -8.75
N GLY A 234 10.69 4.97 -7.66
CA GLY A 234 9.69 3.89 -7.67
C GLY A 234 8.53 4.18 -8.61
N PHE A 235 8.07 5.43 -8.61
CA PHE A 235 7.01 5.90 -9.51
C PHE A 235 7.48 6.00 -10.96
N GLU A 236 8.70 6.51 -11.19
CA GLU A 236 9.31 6.57 -12.52
C GLU A 236 9.33 5.19 -13.19
N ILE A 237 9.77 4.17 -12.45
CA ILE A 237 9.80 2.79 -12.96
C ILE A 237 8.37 2.26 -13.21
N ALA A 238 7.42 2.53 -12.31
CA ALA A 238 6.03 2.15 -12.51
C ALA A 238 5.40 2.80 -13.74
N VAL A 239 5.75 4.06 -14.04
CA VAL A 239 5.31 4.77 -15.25
C VAL A 239 6.04 4.27 -16.49
N LYS A 240 7.38 4.27 -16.49
CA LYS A 240 8.18 3.96 -17.68
C LYS A 240 8.18 2.49 -18.06
N GLU A 241 8.28 1.58 -17.09
CA GLU A 241 8.32 0.13 -17.32
C GLU A 241 6.95 -0.54 -17.13
N GLY A 242 6.17 -0.07 -16.16
CA GLY A 242 4.82 -0.56 -15.90
C GLY A 242 3.78 -0.01 -16.88
N LYS A 243 4.02 1.18 -17.44
CA LYS A 243 3.06 1.91 -18.29
C LYS A 243 1.76 2.24 -17.57
N ALA A 244 1.88 2.69 -16.30
CA ALA A 244 0.73 3.07 -15.49
C ALA A 244 -0.16 4.09 -16.23
N LYS A 245 -1.47 3.89 -16.16
CA LYS A 245 -2.49 4.73 -16.82
C LYS A 245 -3.19 5.71 -15.88
N SER A 246 -2.94 5.59 -14.60
CA SER A 246 -3.33 6.59 -13.61
C SER A 246 -2.23 6.70 -12.55
N ILE A 247 -2.22 7.80 -11.81
CA ILE A 247 -1.36 7.99 -10.64
C ILE A 247 -2.12 8.82 -9.60
N MET A 248 -1.93 8.51 -8.32
CA MET A 248 -2.56 9.26 -7.23
C MET A 248 -1.55 10.20 -6.59
N SER A 249 -1.84 11.51 -6.59
CA SER A 249 -1.05 12.50 -5.86
C SER A 249 -1.20 12.30 -4.34
N SER A 250 -0.19 12.65 -3.58
CA SER A 250 -0.20 12.50 -2.11
C SER A 250 -0.88 13.68 -1.41
N TYR A 251 -1.19 13.50 -0.11
CA TYR A 251 -1.81 14.53 0.72
C TYR A 251 -0.93 15.73 1.00
N ASN A 252 0.37 15.48 1.18
CA ASN A 252 1.34 16.44 1.72
C ASN A 252 1.72 17.52 0.71
N GLU A 253 2.20 18.64 1.23
CA GLU A 253 3.00 19.57 0.44
C GLU A 253 4.38 18.94 0.15
N VAL A 254 4.98 19.33 -0.95
CA VAL A 254 6.38 19.07 -1.29
C VAL A 254 7.03 20.42 -1.57
N ASN A 255 7.97 20.81 -0.71
CA ASN A 255 8.67 22.10 -0.79
C ASN A 255 7.70 23.31 -0.88
N GLY A 256 6.65 23.28 -0.05
CA GLY A 256 5.70 24.37 0.12
C GLY A 256 4.52 24.38 -0.85
N VAL A 257 4.37 23.36 -1.72
CA VAL A 257 3.23 23.24 -2.65
C VAL A 257 2.58 21.87 -2.48
N TYR A 258 1.27 21.83 -2.29
CA TYR A 258 0.53 20.58 -2.21
C TYR A 258 0.75 19.72 -3.45
N ALA A 259 0.93 18.42 -3.25
CA ALA A 259 1.29 17.50 -4.33
C ALA A 259 0.29 17.53 -5.50
N ASN A 260 -1.00 17.70 -5.21
CA ASN A 260 -2.04 17.77 -6.24
C ASN A 260 -2.03 19.08 -7.07
N GLU A 261 -1.38 20.11 -6.59
CA GLU A 261 -1.22 21.41 -7.27
C GLU A 261 0.21 21.67 -7.76
N ASN A 262 1.13 20.73 -7.53
CA ASN A 262 2.56 20.91 -7.77
C ASN A 262 2.93 20.70 -9.23
N ARG A 263 3.05 21.80 -9.99
CA ARG A 263 3.43 21.77 -11.40
C ARG A 263 4.75 21.04 -11.66
N HIS A 264 5.76 21.25 -10.79
CA HIS A 264 7.06 20.60 -10.94
C HIS A 264 6.93 19.08 -10.90
N MET A 265 6.12 18.55 -9.99
CA MET A 265 5.87 17.12 -9.88
C MET A 265 4.99 16.60 -11.03
N LEU A 266 3.84 17.25 -11.26
CA LEU A 266 2.78 16.67 -12.10
C LEU A 266 3.03 16.93 -13.59
N GLN A 267 3.50 18.11 -13.96
CA GLN A 267 3.75 18.43 -15.37
C GLN A 267 5.20 18.15 -15.76
N GLU A 268 6.17 18.79 -15.06
CA GLU A 268 7.56 18.76 -15.51
C GLU A 268 8.19 17.39 -15.35
N ILE A 269 8.03 16.74 -14.16
CA ILE A 269 8.61 15.42 -13.91
C ILE A 269 7.75 14.32 -14.54
N LEU A 270 6.47 14.24 -14.16
CA LEU A 270 5.62 13.11 -14.51
C LEU A 270 5.32 13.05 -16.01
N VAL A 271 4.90 14.19 -16.59
CA VAL A 271 4.50 14.26 -18.01
C VAL A 271 5.69 14.52 -18.92
N ASP A 272 6.40 15.64 -18.72
CA ASP A 272 7.38 16.12 -19.70
C ASP A 272 8.65 15.23 -19.70
N GLU A 273 9.14 14.79 -18.53
CA GLU A 273 10.35 13.97 -18.46
C GLU A 273 10.08 12.47 -18.56
N TRP A 274 9.01 11.97 -17.91
CA TRP A 274 8.74 10.53 -17.89
C TRP A 274 7.85 10.07 -19.05
N GLY A 275 7.14 10.98 -19.68
CA GLY A 275 6.22 10.69 -20.80
C GLY A 275 4.97 9.95 -20.32
N PHE A 276 4.45 10.33 -19.15
CA PHE A 276 3.19 9.78 -18.63
C PHE A 276 2.03 10.22 -19.52
N ASP A 277 1.23 9.26 -19.98
CA ASP A 277 0.11 9.43 -20.90
C ASP A 277 -1.25 9.03 -20.28
N GLY A 278 -1.32 9.01 -18.95
CA GLY A 278 -2.53 8.71 -18.18
C GLY A 278 -3.08 9.95 -17.49
N TYR A 279 -3.84 9.74 -16.41
CA TYR A 279 -4.41 10.83 -15.64
C TYR A 279 -3.99 10.79 -14.15
N VAL A 280 -4.03 11.96 -13.50
CA VAL A 280 -3.75 12.13 -12.08
C VAL A 280 -5.04 12.27 -11.30
N VAL A 281 -5.17 11.50 -10.22
CA VAL A 281 -6.25 11.62 -9.22
C VAL A 281 -5.67 12.10 -7.89
N SER A 282 -6.40 12.95 -7.14
CA SER A 282 -6.00 13.31 -5.80
C SER A 282 -6.16 12.13 -4.84
N ASP A 283 -5.36 12.04 -3.79
CA ASP A 283 -5.72 11.25 -2.62
C ASP A 283 -7.01 11.83 -1.97
N TRP A 284 -7.66 11.07 -1.12
CA TRP A 284 -9.01 11.35 -0.61
C TRP A 284 -9.09 12.62 0.24
N GLY A 285 -9.46 13.73 -0.38
CA GLY A 285 -9.44 15.08 0.20
C GLY A 285 -8.07 15.77 0.11
N GLY A 286 -7.19 15.31 -0.78
CA GLY A 286 -5.84 15.86 -1.00
C GLY A 286 -5.77 17.02 -1.99
N SER A 287 -6.89 17.43 -2.58
CA SER A 287 -6.98 18.65 -3.41
C SER A 287 -7.34 19.85 -2.52
N ASN A 288 -6.58 20.94 -2.63
CA ASN A 288 -6.79 22.16 -1.86
C ASN A 288 -7.21 23.34 -2.73
N ASP A 289 -6.74 23.38 -3.98
CA ASP A 289 -7.15 24.30 -5.05
C ASP A 289 -7.30 23.49 -6.34
N HIS A 290 -8.52 23.03 -6.60
CA HIS A 290 -8.76 22.13 -7.73
C HIS A 290 -8.49 22.80 -9.09
N ALA A 291 -8.82 24.08 -9.24
CA ALA A 291 -8.52 24.81 -10.48
C ALA A 291 -7.02 24.94 -10.74
N LEU A 292 -6.24 25.18 -9.69
CA LEU A 292 -4.78 25.19 -9.77
C LEU A 292 -4.24 23.79 -10.06
N GLY A 293 -4.84 22.75 -9.46
CA GLY A 293 -4.51 21.36 -9.72
C GLY A 293 -4.69 21.02 -11.21
N VAL A 294 -5.85 21.28 -11.77
CA VAL A 294 -6.16 21.07 -13.21
C VAL A 294 -5.16 21.81 -14.09
N LYS A 295 -4.88 23.07 -13.77
CA LYS A 295 -3.88 23.87 -14.50
C LYS A 295 -2.50 23.22 -14.50
N ASN A 296 -2.11 22.59 -13.41
CA ASN A 296 -0.75 22.09 -13.16
C ASN A 296 -0.57 20.60 -13.43
N GLY A 297 -1.60 19.87 -13.87
CA GLY A 297 -1.48 18.47 -14.29
C GLY A 297 -2.34 17.47 -13.54
N SER A 298 -3.14 17.89 -12.55
CA SER A 298 -4.17 17.05 -11.93
C SER A 298 -5.42 16.95 -12.80
N HIS A 299 -6.20 15.88 -12.62
CA HIS A 299 -7.41 15.64 -13.40
C HIS A 299 -8.64 15.53 -12.51
N LEU A 300 -8.60 14.62 -11.53
CA LEU A 300 -9.75 14.28 -10.71
C LEU A 300 -9.53 14.67 -9.26
N GLU A 301 -10.49 15.42 -8.70
CA GLU A 301 -10.59 15.65 -7.27
C GLU A 301 -11.38 14.52 -6.61
N MET A 302 -10.78 13.82 -5.65
CA MET A 302 -11.45 12.72 -4.91
C MET A 302 -11.42 12.97 -3.39
N PRO A 303 -12.56 12.91 -2.67
CA PRO A 303 -13.90 13.04 -3.28
C PRO A 303 -14.05 14.43 -3.87
N GLY A 304 -14.88 14.57 -4.89
CA GLY A 304 -15.24 15.89 -5.38
C GLY A 304 -15.79 16.75 -4.23
N THR A 305 -15.32 17.99 -4.11
CA THR A 305 -15.82 18.97 -3.14
C THR A 305 -17.23 19.46 -3.52
N GLY A 306 -17.89 18.72 -4.40
CA GLY A 306 -19.18 19.05 -4.93
C GLY A 306 -19.10 20.34 -5.75
N LYS A 307 -19.95 21.29 -5.38
CA LYS A 307 -20.11 22.54 -6.13
C LYS A 307 -18.95 23.53 -5.95
N SER A 308 -18.17 23.44 -4.85
CA SER A 308 -17.10 24.40 -4.57
C SER A 308 -15.98 24.29 -5.61
N GLY A 309 -15.38 23.11 -5.78
CA GLY A 309 -14.32 22.89 -6.75
C GLY A 309 -14.78 23.15 -8.19
N MET A 310 -16.05 22.82 -8.52
CA MET A 310 -16.64 23.15 -9.81
C MET A 310 -16.73 24.67 -10.04
N HIS A 311 -17.18 25.43 -9.03
CA HIS A 311 -17.22 26.89 -9.08
C HIS A 311 -15.83 27.50 -9.27
N ASP A 312 -14.82 26.94 -8.62
CA ASP A 312 -13.45 27.41 -8.74
C ASP A 312 -12.91 27.23 -10.17
N ILE A 313 -13.19 26.07 -10.81
CA ILE A 313 -12.85 25.84 -12.22
C ILE A 313 -13.59 26.83 -13.13
N VAL A 314 -14.93 26.98 -12.98
CA VAL A 314 -15.73 27.92 -13.77
C VAL A 314 -15.19 29.34 -13.64
N ASN A 315 -14.89 29.78 -12.43
CA ASN A 315 -14.35 31.11 -12.16
C ASN A 315 -12.97 31.28 -12.76
N ALA A 316 -12.12 30.26 -12.66
CA ALA A 316 -10.78 30.28 -13.23
C ALA A 316 -10.78 30.37 -14.76
N VAL A 317 -11.69 29.64 -15.43
CA VAL A 317 -11.89 29.76 -16.89
C VAL A 317 -12.44 31.13 -17.25
N LYS A 318 -13.49 31.60 -16.57
CA LYS A 318 -14.11 32.92 -16.87
C LYS A 318 -13.16 34.10 -16.67
N ASN A 319 -12.27 34.06 -15.71
CA ASN A 319 -11.32 35.13 -15.44
C ASN A 319 -9.97 34.96 -16.16
N GLY A 320 -9.79 33.87 -16.92
CA GLY A 320 -8.60 33.58 -17.71
C GLY A 320 -7.39 33.11 -16.90
N THR A 321 -7.58 32.69 -15.66
CA THR A 321 -6.50 32.08 -14.84
C THR A 321 -6.27 30.61 -15.17
N LEU A 322 -7.29 29.92 -15.71
CA LEU A 322 -7.21 28.60 -16.32
C LEU A 322 -7.69 28.73 -17.79
N GLU A 323 -6.83 28.39 -18.74
CA GLU A 323 -7.22 28.34 -20.15
C GLU A 323 -8.12 27.12 -20.40
N GLU A 324 -9.20 27.29 -21.16
CA GLU A 324 -10.12 26.21 -21.52
C GLU A 324 -9.40 25.06 -22.23
N SER A 325 -8.42 25.36 -23.08
CA SER A 325 -7.57 24.38 -23.75
C SER A 325 -6.79 23.46 -22.81
N VAL A 326 -6.46 23.93 -21.59
CA VAL A 326 -5.83 23.09 -20.58
C VAL A 326 -6.86 22.11 -19.99
N LEU A 327 -8.10 22.55 -19.79
CA LEU A 327 -9.19 21.68 -19.36
C LEU A 327 -9.49 20.62 -20.42
N ASP A 328 -9.52 21.00 -21.71
CA ASP A 328 -9.67 20.08 -22.85
C ASP A 328 -8.58 18.99 -22.84
N GLN A 329 -7.34 19.39 -22.61
CA GLN A 329 -6.23 18.45 -22.51
C GLN A 329 -6.43 17.44 -21.36
N ARG A 330 -6.85 17.91 -20.17
CA ARG A 330 -7.12 17.01 -19.03
C ARG A 330 -8.24 16.03 -19.34
N LEU A 331 -9.25 16.48 -20.07
CA LEU A 331 -10.34 15.60 -20.49
C LEU A 331 -9.90 14.58 -21.52
N ASP A 332 -9.09 14.97 -22.51
CA ASP A 332 -8.52 14.04 -23.49
C ASP A 332 -7.74 12.92 -22.77
N GLU A 333 -6.83 13.28 -21.88
CA GLU A 333 -6.02 12.33 -21.11
C GLU A 333 -6.88 11.38 -20.28
N LEU A 334 -7.89 11.88 -19.57
CA LEU A 334 -8.83 11.10 -18.77
C LEU A 334 -9.69 10.16 -19.63
N LEU A 335 -10.29 10.70 -20.70
CA LEU A 335 -11.23 9.96 -21.54
C LEU A 335 -10.54 8.82 -22.29
N ARG A 336 -9.28 8.96 -22.69
CA ARG A 336 -8.49 7.85 -23.26
C ARG A 336 -8.37 6.67 -22.31
N VAL A 337 -8.22 6.92 -21.02
CA VAL A 337 -8.16 5.86 -20.01
C VAL A 337 -9.54 5.25 -19.77
N ILE A 338 -10.60 6.07 -19.66
CA ILE A 338 -11.98 5.58 -19.54
C ILE A 338 -12.32 4.69 -20.75
N PHE A 339 -12.00 5.15 -21.95
CA PHE A 339 -12.21 4.39 -23.17
C PHE A 339 -11.47 3.05 -23.17
N ALA A 340 -10.18 3.06 -22.82
CA ALA A 340 -9.35 1.86 -22.80
C ALA A 340 -9.82 0.83 -21.75
N THR A 341 -10.38 1.27 -20.61
CA THR A 341 -10.81 0.40 -19.52
C THR A 341 -12.25 -0.07 -19.63
N HIS A 342 -13.10 0.67 -20.33
CA HIS A 342 -14.54 0.36 -20.42
C HIS A 342 -14.82 -1.01 -21.03
N GLN A 343 -14.13 -1.38 -22.09
CA GLN A 343 -14.33 -2.67 -22.74
C GLN A 343 -14.04 -3.84 -21.81
N ALA A 344 -13.00 -3.75 -20.99
CA ALA A 344 -12.66 -4.81 -20.02
C ALA A 344 -13.76 -5.01 -18.98
N THR A 345 -14.41 -3.94 -18.54
CA THR A 345 -15.52 -4.03 -17.58
C THR A 345 -16.79 -4.61 -18.21
N VAL A 346 -17.03 -4.33 -19.48
CA VAL A 346 -18.14 -4.94 -20.25
C VAL A 346 -17.91 -6.43 -20.44
N ASP A 347 -16.71 -6.83 -20.86
CA ASP A 347 -16.34 -8.23 -21.09
C ASP A 347 -16.28 -9.03 -19.78
N GLY A 348 -15.90 -8.37 -18.67
CA GLY A 348 -15.86 -8.97 -17.33
C GLY A 348 -17.23 -9.21 -16.70
N LYS A 349 -18.27 -8.52 -17.18
CA LYS A 349 -19.61 -8.62 -16.60
C LYS A 349 -20.18 -10.03 -16.75
N GLY A 350 -20.53 -10.63 -15.60
CA GLY A 350 -21.07 -12.00 -15.56
C GLY A 350 -20.01 -13.11 -15.62
N THR A 351 -18.73 -12.77 -15.66
CA THR A 351 -17.65 -13.73 -15.41
C THR A 351 -17.48 -13.96 -13.91
N THR A 352 -16.82 -15.04 -13.51
CA THR A 352 -16.46 -15.31 -12.12
C THR A 352 -14.97 -15.62 -12.03
N PHE A 353 -14.26 -14.94 -11.11
CA PHE A 353 -12.88 -15.32 -10.86
C PHE A 353 -12.82 -16.63 -10.06
N ASN A 354 -11.80 -17.44 -10.33
CA ASN A 354 -11.63 -18.72 -9.63
C ASN A 354 -11.04 -18.48 -8.23
N LYS A 355 -11.90 -18.40 -7.21
CA LYS A 355 -11.53 -18.15 -5.81
C LYS A 355 -10.47 -19.15 -5.31
N GLU A 356 -10.62 -20.44 -5.63
CA GLU A 356 -9.67 -21.47 -5.20
C GLU A 356 -8.29 -21.31 -5.86
N ALA A 357 -8.26 -21.01 -7.16
CA ALA A 357 -7.00 -20.78 -7.87
C ALA A 357 -6.28 -19.53 -7.35
N HIS A 358 -7.01 -18.46 -7.08
CA HIS A 358 -6.46 -17.23 -6.50
C HIS A 358 -6.00 -17.44 -5.05
N HIS A 359 -6.74 -18.23 -4.25
CA HIS A 359 -6.33 -18.61 -2.90
C HIS A 359 -5.02 -19.45 -2.91
N LYS A 360 -4.87 -20.38 -3.85
CA LYS A 360 -3.63 -21.14 -4.05
C LYS A 360 -2.47 -20.22 -4.45
N LEU A 361 -2.73 -19.22 -5.29
CA LEU A 361 -1.73 -18.21 -5.66
C LEU A 361 -1.33 -17.36 -4.44
N ALA A 362 -2.30 -16.93 -3.61
CA ALA A 362 -2.04 -16.21 -2.38
C ALA A 362 -1.16 -17.03 -1.40
N ARG A 363 -1.44 -18.33 -1.27
CA ARG A 363 -0.60 -19.25 -0.47
C ARG A 363 0.82 -19.34 -1.01
N LYS A 364 0.98 -19.58 -2.31
CA LYS A 364 2.29 -19.62 -2.96
C LYS A 364 3.06 -18.32 -2.74
N ALA A 365 2.40 -17.19 -2.90
CA ALA A 365 3.00 -15.89 -2.68
C ALA A 365 3.48 -15.71 -1.23
N ALA A 366 2.68 -16.10 -0.25
CA ALA A 366 3.06 -16.10 1.14
C ALA A 366 4.24 -17.06 1.44
N GLU A 367 4.22 -18.27 0.88
CA GLU A 367 5.30 -19.26 1.04
C GLU A 367 6.65 -18.74 0.54
N GLU A 368 6.70 -18.12 -0.63
CA GLU A 368 7.91 -17.56 -1.22
C GLU A 368 8.39 -16.28 -0.50
N SER A 369 7.49 -15.61 0.23
CA SER A 369 7.76 -14.35 0.91
C SER A 369 8.30 -14.50 2.32
N ILE A 370 7.96 -15.59 3.02
CA ILE A 370 8.32 -15.81 4.43
C ILE A 370 9.83 -15.81 4.60
N VAL A 371 10.32 -15.01 5.56
CA VAL A 371 11.74 -14.83 5.83
C VAL A 371 12.15 -15.57 7.08
N LEU A 372 13.11 -16.47 6.98
CA LEU A 372 13.74 -17.14 8.13
C LEU A 372 14.87 -16.25 8.66
N LEU A 373 14.67 -15.66 9.83
CA LEU A 373 15.61 -14.70 10.44
C LEU A 373 16.59 -15.34 11.42
N LYS A 374 16.20 -16.42 12.08
CA LYS A 374 17.06 -17.15 13.02
C LYS A 374 16.72 -18.64 13.00
N ASN A 375 17.74 -19.50 13.00
CA ASN A 375 17.59 -20.96 13.05
C ASN A 375 18.75 -21.59 13.82
N GLU A 376 18.81 -21.36 15.13
CA GLU A 376 19.87 -21.85 15.99
C GLU A 376 19.73 -23.36 16.23
N GLU A 377 20.85 -24.08 16.19
CA GLU A 377 20.91 -25.54 16.32
C GLU A 377 20.02 -26.29 15.29
N GLN A 378 19.66 -25.63 14.17
CA GLN A 378 18.77 -26.20 13.16
C GLN A 378 17.42 -26.66 13.75
N ILE A 379 16.85 -25.84 14.64
CA ILE A 379 15.55 -26.14 15.26
C ILE A 379 14.43 -26.25 14.23
N LEU A 380 14.56 -25.56 13.12
CA LEU A 380 13.69 -25.65 11.96
C LEU A 380 14.42 -26.37 10.80
N PRO A 381 13.70 -27.16 9.98
CA PRO A 381 12.26 -27.43 10.04
C PRO A 381 11.88 -28.40 11.15
N LEU A 382 10.65 -28.26 11.68
CA LEU A 382 10.08 -29.14 12.69
C LEU A 382 9.77 -30.53 12.10
N LYS A 383 10.13 -31.56 12.84
CA LYS A 383 9.88 -32.96 12.42
C LYS A 383 8.42 -33.35 12.65
N GLN A 384 7.94 -34.28 11.86
CA GLN A 384 6.62 -34.89 12.05
C GLN A 384 6.50 -35.44 13.48
N GLY A 385 5.35 -35.20 14.10
CA GLY A 385 5.06 -35.62 15.47
C GLY A 385 5.66 -34.75 16.57
N THR A 386 6.43 -33.70 16.25
CA THR A 386 6.93 -32.74 17.25
C THR A 386 5.77 -32.18 18.07
N LYS A 387 5.88 -32.26 19.39
CA LYS A 387 4.89 -31.70 20.32
C LYS A 387 5.08 -30.21 20.48
N VAL A 388 4.08 -29.43 20.08
CA VAL A 388 4.14 -27.98 20.10
C VAL A 388 3.10 -27.36 21.01
N ALA A 389 3.51 -26.35 21.79
CA ALA A 389 2.59 -25.42 22.44
C ALA A 389 2.44 -24.20 21.53
N VAL A 390 1.23 -23.89 21.13
CA VAL A 390 0.87 -22.73 20.29
C VAL A 390 0.46 -21.60 21.23
N ILE A 391 1.23 -20.51 21.23
CA ILE A 391 1.01 -19.38 22.15
C ILE A 391 0.86 -18.11 21.31
N GLY A 392 -0.18 -17.34 21.58
CA GLY A 392 -0.39 -16.03 20.95
C GLY A 392 -1.75 -15.87 20.29
N ASP A 393 -2.31 -14.68 20.43
CA ASP A 393 -3.62 -14.31 19.83
C ASP A 393 -3.63 -14.48 18.32
N PHE A 394 -2.51 -14.17 17.65
CA PHE A 394 -2.40 -14.23 16.18
C PHE A 394 -2.46 -15.65 15.62
N ALA A 395 -2.27 -16.67 16.42
CA ALA A 395 -2.47 -18.07 16.00
C ALA A 395 -3.95 -18.39 15.74
N LYS A 396 -4.85 -17.76 16.50
CA LYS A 396 -6.30 -17.93 16.39
C LYS A 396 -6.93 -16.90 15.45
N THR A 397 -6.55 -15.66 15.63
CA THR A 397 -7.07 -14.51 14.88
C THR A 397 -5.91 -13.85 14.15
N PRO A 398 -5.56 -14.32 12.94
CA PRO A 398 -4.37 -13.86 12.26
C PRO A 398 -4.51 -12.37 11.91
N ARG A 399 -3.39 -11.65 12.00
CA ARG A 399 -3.25 -10.36 11.36
C ARG A 399 -2.75 -10.60 9.95
N TYR A 400 -3.66 -10.67 8.98
CA TYR A 400 -3.35 -11.07 7.61
C TYR A 400 -3.22 -9.91 6.63
N GLN A 401 -3.65 -8.71 7.03
CA GLN A 401 -3.60 -7.48 6.22
C GLN A 401 -3.42 -6.25 7.12
N GLY A 402 -3.16 -5.09 6.50
CA GLY A 402 -3.09 -3.80 7.17
C GLY A 402 -4.46 -3.22 7.52
N ALA A 403 -4.46 -2.01 8.09
CA ALA A 403 -5.67 -1.29 8.48
C ALA A 403 -5.73 0.08 7.78
N GLY A 404 -6.94 0.49 7.37
CA GLY A 404 -7.19 1.73 6.64
C GLY A 404 -7.79 1.48 5.26
N SER A 405 -7.43 2.32 4.29
CA SER A 405 -7.92 2.23 2.91
C SER A 405 -7.52 0.94 2.19
N SER A 406 -6.42 0.30 2.61
CA SER A 406 -5.93 -0.97 2.05
C SER A 406 -6.72 -2.22 2.48
N LEU A 407 -7.70 -2.09 3.39
CA LEU A 407 -8.47 -3.21 3.90
C LEU A 407 -9.25 -3.91 2.78
N VAL A 408 -9.20 -5.23 2.71
CA VAL A 408 -9.91 -6.08 1.73
C VAL A 408 -10.88 -7.00 2.47
N ASN A 409 -12.09 -7.18 1.92
CA ASN A 409 -13.06 -8.16 2.40
C ASN A 409 -12.74 -9.52 1.76
N PRO A 410 -12.25 -10.51 2.52
CA PRO A 410 -11.78 -11.76 1.93
C PRO A 410 -12.95 -12.63 1.46
N ALA A 411 -12.90 -13.07 0.20
CA ALA A 411 -13.90 -13.95 -0.42
C ALA A 411 -13.89 -15.38 0.14
N MET A 412 -12.90 -15.73 0.94
CA MET A 412 -12.80 -16.95 1.74
C MET A 412 -12.28 -16.55 3.12
N PRO A 413 -12.74 -17.18 4.21
CA PRO A 413 -12.26 -16.86 5.54
C PRO A 413 -10.73 -16.95 5.62
N PRO A 414 -10.06 -15.99 6.27
CA PRO A 414 -8.63 -16.10 6.52
C PRO A 414 -8.31 -17.35 7.34
N GLU A 415 -7.33 -18.12 6.87
CA GLU A 415 -6.87 -19.32 7.57
C GLU A 415 -6.30 -18.98 8.96
N SER A 416 -6.51 -19.85 9.94
CA SER A 416 -5.88 -19.75 11.26
C SER A 416 -4.89 -20.88 11.48
N ILE A 417 -3.84 -20.62 12.27
CA ILE A 417 -2.88 -21.67 12.65
C ILE A 417 -3.58 -22.82 13.39
N LEU A 418 -4.61 -22.53 14.20
CA LEU A 418 -5.32 -23.56 14.98
C LEU A 418 -6.13 -24.52 14.10
N GLU A 419 -6.57 -24.07 12.95
CA GLU A 419 -7.28 -24.92 11.98
C GLU A 419 -6.29 -25.71 11.13
N GLU A 420 -5.28 -25.04 10.57
CA GLU A 420 -4.35 -25.64 9.61
C GLU A 420 -3.30 -26.56 10.25
N ILE A 421 -3.00 -26.39 11.54
CA ILE A 421 -1.99 -27.21 12.24
C ILE A 421 -2.35 -28.70 12.27
N LYS A 422 -3.63 -29.04 12.18
CA LYS A 422 -4.12 -30.42 12.18
C LYS A 422 -3.57 -31.24 11.03
N ASP A 423 -3.33 -30.58 9.88
CA ASP A 423 -2.82 -31.19 8.65
C ASP A 423 -1.31 -30.97 8.44
N SER A 424 -0.67 -30.34 9.42
CA SER A 424 0.77 -30.02 9.37
C SER A 424 1.70 -31.20 9.68
N GLY A 425 1.19 -32.22 10.38
CA GLY A 425 1.98 -33.32 10.93
C GLY A 425 2.58 -33.03 12.32
N LEU A 426 2.34 -31.85 12.89
CA LEU A 426 2.73 -31.50 14.26
C LEU A 426 1.67 -31.99 15.27
N THR A 427 2.09 -32.18 16.52
CA THR A 427 1.20 -32.55 17.63
C THR A 427 1.01 -31.33 18.53
N MET A 428 -0.09 -30.61 18.40
CA MET A 428 -0.42 -29.50 19.28
C MET A 428 -0.81 -30.03 20.67
N THR A 429 0.01 -29.74 21.70
CA THR A 429 -0.24 -30.17 23.08
C THR A 429 -1.09 -29.20 23.88
N ALA A 430 -1.01 -27.92 23.52
CA ALA A 430 -1.77 -26.85 24.14
C ALA A 430 -1.88 -25.64 23.17
N CYS A 431 -2.91 -24.85 23.39
CA CYS A 431 -3.06 -23.53 22.75
C CYS A 431 -3.50 -22.52 23.81
N GLU A 432 -2.68 -21.47 23.98
CA GLU A 432 -2.97 -20.41 24.93
C GLU A 432 -2.85 -19.05 24.25
N GLN A 433 -3.80 -18.15 24.50
CA GLN A 433 -3.76 -16.81 23.94
C GLN A 433 -2.56 -15.99 24.44
N GLY A 434 -2.18 -16.14 25.71
CA GLY A 434 -1.00 -15.56 26.34
C GLY A 434 -1.07 -14.06 26.61
N TYR A 435 -1.61 -13.27 25.69
CA TYR A 435 -1.74 -11.81 25.80
C TYR A 435 -3.05 -11.29 25.17
N ILE A 436 -3.41 -10.06 25.48
CA ILE A 436 -4.46 -9.31 24.82
C ILE A 436 -3.81 -8.19 24.01
N ARG A 437 -4.20 -8.03 22.75
CA ARG A 437 -3.66 -6.99 21.85
C ARG A 437 -3.73 -5.61 22.52
N ASN A 438 -2.64 -4.84 22.46
CA ASN A 438 -2.53 -3.48 23.03
C ASN A 438 -2.97 -3.31 24.50
N ARG A 439 -2.81 -4.35 25.30
CA ARG A 439 -3.08 -4.31 26.75
C ARG A 439 -1.83 -4.63 27.56
N LYS A 440 -1.86 -4.23 28.83
CA LYS A 440 -0.84 -4.62 29.81
C LYS A 440 -0.83 -6.13 29.97
N PRO A 441 0.29 -6.74 30.42
CA PRO A 441 0.38 -8.15 30.71
C PRO A 441 -0.74 -8.64 31.63
N ASN A 442 -1.28 -9.82 31.32
CA ASN A 442 -2.32 -10.46 32.13
C ASN A 442 -1.71 -11.68 32.84
N ALA A 443 -1.49 -11.59 34.13
CA ALA A 443 -0.82 -12.61 34.91
C ALA A 443 -1.47 -14.02 34.81
N LYS A 444 -2.80 -14.10 34.68
CA LYS A 444 -3.50 -15.39 34.52
C LYS A 444 -3.18 -16.00 33.13
N MET A 445 -3.17 -15.20 32.07
CA MET A 445 -2.87 -15.66 30.72
C MET A 445 -1.39 -16.06 30.61
N VAL A 446 -0.49 -15.23 31.15
CA VAL A 446 0.96 -15.54 31.20
C VAL A 446 1.20 -16.85 31.91
N LYS A 447 0.59 -17.07 33.09
CA LYS A 447 0.72 -18.33 33.84
C LYS A 447 0.25 -19.55 33.04
N ALA A 448 -0.88 -19.44 32.34
CA ALA A 448 -1.39 -20.53 31.50
C ALA A 448 -0.45 -20.84 30.33
N ALA A 449 0.06 -19.82 29.66
CA ALA A 449 1.01 -19.97 28.57
C ALA A 449 2.34 -20.60 29.01
N VAL A 450 2.87 -20.17 30.16
CA VAL A 450 4.09 -20.72 30.75
C VAL A 450 3.90 -22.20 31.12
N GLU A 451 2.75 -22.58 31.68
CA GLU A 451 2.48 -23.98 32.01
C GLU A 451 2.34 -24.85 30.75
N ALA A 452 1.70 -24.34 29.70
CA ALA A 452 1.63 -25.01 28.41
C ALA A 452 3.01 -25.21 27.78
N ALA A 453 3.90 -24.22 27.90
CA ALA A 453 5.25 -24.25 27.36
C ALA A 453 6.15 -25.34 28.01
N LYS A 454 5.98 -25.65 29.31
CA LYS A 454 6.75 -26.66 30.01
C LYS A 454 6.56 -28.07 29.46
N ASN A 455 5.39 -28.36 28.92
CA ASN A 455 4.98 -29.70 28.50
C ASN A 455 5.14 -29.95 27.00
N ALA A 456 5.74 -29.02 26.27
CA ALA A 456 5.96 -29.11 24.83
C ALA A 456 7.44 -29.28 24.47
N ASP A 457 7.73 -29.95 23.37
CA ASP A 457 9.09 -30.05 22.83
C ASP A 457 9.54 -28.68 22.28
N VAL A 458 8.60 -27.92 21.68
CA VAL A 458 8.83 -26.62 21.09
C VAL A 458 7.65 -25.69 21.42
N VAL A 459 7.95 -24.42 21.66
CA VAL A 459 6.96 -23.36 21.79
C VAL A 459 6.93 -22.56 20.49
N LEU A 460 5.77 -22.47 19.87
CA LEU A 460 5.50 -21.57 18.73
C LEU A 460 4.76 -20.34 19.26
N PHE A 461 5.46 -19.22 19.35
CA PHE A 461 4.87 -17.95 19.76
C PHE A 461 4.46 -17.15 18.51
N PHE A 462 3.18 -16.78 18.42
CA PHE A 462 2.61 -15.96 17.35
C PHE A 462 2.28 -14.57 17.86
N GLY A 463 2.96 -13.56 17.35
CA GLY A 463 2.79 -12.18 17.79
C GLY A 463 3.40 -11.18 16.80
N GLY A 464 3.38 -9.92 17.20
CA GLY A 464 3.87 -8.81 16.40
C GLY A 464 3.06 -7.54 16.62
N LEU A 465 2.95 -6.72 15.58
CA LEU A 465 2.20 -5.47 15.60
C LEU A 465 0.73 -5.74 15.25
N ASP A 466 -0.16 -4.99 15.86
CA ASP A 466 -1.59 -5.02 15.57
C ASP A 466 -2.06 -3.73 14.89
N GLU A 467 -3.35 -3.64 14.61
CA GLU A 467 -3.99 -2.55 13.88
C GLU A 467 -3.96 -1.20 14.62
N ILE A 468 -3.65 -1.20 15.92
CA ILE A 468 -3.47 0.03 16.71
C ILE A 468 -1.99 0.44 16.74
N SER A 469 -1.10 -0.52 16.60
CA SER A 469 0.34 -0.26 16.59
C SER A 469 0.81 0.31 15.25
N GLU A 470 0.25 -0.16 14.14
CA GLU A 470 0.53 0.35 12.79
C GLU A 470 -0.75 0.37 11.95
N SER A 471 -1.06 1.51 11.36
CA SER A 471 -2.27 1.73 10.57
C SER A 471 -2.11 2.97 9.70
N GLU A 472 -2.92 3.08 8.68
CA GLU A 472 -3.16 4.36 8.02
C GLU A 472 -3.70 5.40 9.02
N GLY A 473 -3.23 6.63 8.89
CA GLY A 473 -3.60 7.77 9.73
C GLY A 473 -2.82 7.90 11.03
N LEU A 474 -1.88 6.98 11.30
CA LEU A 474 -1.11 7.00 12.54
C LEU A 474 0.29 6.42 12.34
N ASP A 475 1.32 7.13 12.80
CA ASP A 475 2.68 6.61 12.92
C ASP A 475 2.86 5.86 14.24
N ARG A 476 3.75 4.87 14.27
CA ARG A 476 4.09 4.13 15.47
C ARG A 476 4.76 5.03 16.51
N ALA A 477 4.46 4.81 17.79
CA ALA A 477 5.04 5.57 18.88
C ALA A 477 6.49 5.15 19.22
N HIS A 478 6.86 3.92 18.89
CA HIS A 478 8.16 3.30 19.16
C HIS A 478 8.35 2.05 18.28
N MET A 479 9.58 1.58 18.19
CA MET A 479 9.92 0.39 17.39
C MET A 479 9.73 -0.93 18.15
N HIS A 480 9.40 -0.90 19.46
CA HIS A 480 9.13 -2.10 20.24
C HIS A 480 7.84 -2.80 19.81
N MET A 481 7.78 -4.09 20.07
CA MET A 481 6.51 -4.82 20.10
C MET A 481 5.66 -4.39 21.31
N PRO A 482 4.35 -4.70 21.35
CA PRO A 482 3.56 -4.51 22.57
C PRO A 482 4.21 -5.19 23.78
N VAL A 483 4.37 -4.46 24.87
CA VAL A 483 5.11 -4.87 26.08
C VAL A 483 4.67 -6.24 26.62
N ALA A 484 3.37 -6.54 26.55
CA ALA A 484 2.84 -7.83 26.99
C ALA A 484 3.38 -9.02 26.19
N GLN A 485 3.76 -8.80 24.93
CA GLN A 485 4.33 -9.84 24.07
C GLN A 485 5.82 -10.04 24.38
N ASP A 486 6.59 -8.94 24.51
CA ASP A 486 8.01 -9.01 24.84
C ASP A 486 8.23 -9.68 26.21
N GLU A 487 7.44 -9.31 27.23
CA GLU A 487 7.50 -9.93 28.56
C GLU A 487 7.12 -11.42 28.50
N LEU A 488 6.06 -11.78 27.76
CA LEU A 488 5.63 -13.17 27.62
C LEU A 488 6.71 -14.03 26.95
N ILE A 489 7.34 -13.56 25.87
CA ILE A 489 8.43 -14.30 25.22
C ILE A 489 9.56 -14.56 26.22
N ASN A 490 9.96 -13.56 27.01
CA ASN A 490 10.97 -13.72 28.03
C ASN A 490 10.56 -14.80 29.08
N GLU A 491 9.33 -14.78 29.60
CA GLU A 491 8.82 -15.79 30.52
C GLU A 491 8.84 -17.21 29.92
N LEU A 492 8.42 -17.35 28.66
CA LEU A 492 8.43 -18.63 27.94
C LEU A 492 9.85 -19.20 27.82
N THR A 493 10.87 -18.35 27.54
CA THR A 493 12.27 -18.78 27.43
C THR A 493 12.90 -19.25 28.76
N THR A 494 12.31 -18.87 29.90
CA THR A 494 12.77 -19.36 31.20
C THR A 494 12.43 -20.83 31.43
N VAL A 495 11.33 -21.32 30.83
CA VAL A 495 10.81 -22.67 31.05
C VAL A 495 11.01 -23.63 29.89
N ASN A 496 11.18 -23.10 28.68
CA ASN A 496 11.46 -23.88 27.47
C ASN A 496 12.55 -23.20 26.64
N LYS A 497 13.61 -23.96 26.31
CA LYS A 497 14.73 -23.42 25.51
C LYS A 497 14.46 -23.44 24.00
N ASN A 498 13.42 -24.12 23.56
CA ASN A 498 13.06 -24.29 22.18
C ASN A 498 11.88 -23.38 21.82
N VAL A 499 12.06 -22.07 21.97
CA VAL A 499 11.06 -21.06 21.58
C VAL A 499 11.36 -20.59 20.17
N ILE A 500 10.33 -20.62 19.32
CA ILE A 500 10.32 -20.07 17.97
C ILE A 500 9.31 -18.93 17.95
N VAL A 501 9.74 -17.74 17.55
CA VAL A 501 8.86 -16.58 17.35
C VAL A 501 8.43 -16.51 15.89
N VAL A 502 7.13 -16.56 15.67
CA VAL A 502 6.49 -16.28 14.37
C VAL A 502 5.97 -14.86 14.43
N LEU A 503 6.65 -13.98 13.70
CA LEU A 503 6.43 -12.54 13.74
C LEU A 503 5.49 -12.10 12.62
N SER A 504 4.46 -11.31 12.98
CA SER A 504 3.56 -10.62 12.05
C SER A 504 3.63 -9.11 12.31
N ALA A 505 4.29 -8.39 11.43
CA ALA A 505 4.46 -6.93 11.51
C ALA A 505 4.64 -6.38 10.10
N GLY A 506 4.21 -5.17 9.83
CA GLY A 506 4.37 -4.52 8.53
C GLY A 506 5.69 -3.77 8.36
N SER A 507 6.47 -3.66 9.45
CA SER A 507 7.78 -3.02 9.45
C SER A 507 8.66 -3.59 10.56
N SER A 508 9.95 -3.16 10.59
CA SER A 508 10.92 -3.65 11.55
C SER A 508 10.54 -3.37 13.01
N VAL A 509 10.91 -4.31 13.89
CA VAL A 509 10.68 -4.22 15.33
C VAL A 509 11.96 -4.50 16.11
N GLU A 510 12.09 -3.89 17.29
CA GLU A 510 13.14 -4.28 18.25
C GLU A 510 12.86 -5.66 18.83
N MET A 511 13.93 -6.42 19.05
CA MET A 511 13.85 -7.81 19.51
C MET A 511 14.71 -8.02 20.77
N PRO A 512 14.30 -7.52 21.94
CA PRO A 512 15.09 -7.67 23.17
C PRO A 512 15.27 -9.14 23.59
N TRP A 513 14.35 -10.00 23.20
CA TRP A 513 14.33 -11.44 23.44
C TRP A 513 15.18 -12.25 22.43
N TYR A 514 15.75 -11.62 21.40
CA TYR A 514 16.54 -12.29 20.36
C TYR A 514 17.61 -13.28 20.89
N PRO A 515 18.39 -12.98 21.96
CA PRO A 515 19.40 -13.92 22.45
C PRO A 515 18.84 -15.22 23.04
N TYR A 516 17.57 -15.24 23.42
CA TYR A 516 16.97 -16.30 24.21
C TYR A 516 16.08 -17.25 23.40
N VAL A 517 15.73 -16.91 22.17
CA VAL A 517 14.90 -17.74 21.28
C VAL A 517 15.77 -18.46 20.26
N LYS A 518 15.41 -19.69 19.86
CA LYS A 518 16.17 -20.48 18.88
C LYS A 518 15.76 -20.23 17.44
N GLY A 519 14.53 -19.85 17.21
CA GLY A 519 14.01 -19.61 15.86
C GLY A 519 13.25 -18.29 15.76
N ILE A 520 13.37 -17.61 14.62
CA ILE A 520 12.55 -16.45 14.28
C ILE A 520 12.15 -16.59 12.82
N VAL A 521 10.85 -16.60 12.57
CA VAL A 521 10.27 -16.63 11.23
C VAL A 521 9.39 -15.42 11.05
N HIS A 522 9.64 -14.62 10.04
CA HIS A 522 8.86 -13.41 9.79
C HIS A 522 7.88 -13.64 8.64
N GLY A 523 6.59 -13.60 8.95
CA GLY A 523 5.51 -13.78 8.00
C GLY A 523 4.85 -12.48 7.58
N TYR A 524 5.31 -11.32 8.09
CA TYR A 524 4.69 -10.03 7.83
C TYR A 524 3.15 -10.11 7.93
N LEU A 525 2.42 -9.69 6.87
CA LEU A 525 0.97 -9.78 6.74
C LEU A 525 0.64 -10.67 5.52
N GLY A 526 0.56 -11.96 5.77
CA GLY A 526 0.60 -13.03 4.76
C GLY A 526 -0.68 -13.27 3.96
N GLY A 527 -1.69 -12.37 4.04
CA GLY A 527 -2.96 -12.54 3.35
C GLY A 527 -3.81 -13.68 3.93
N GLN A 528 -4.93 -13.99 3.26
CA GLN A 528 -5.91 -14.96 3.76
C GLN A 528 -5.39 -16.41 3.82
N ALA A 529 -4.33 -16.75 3.09
CA ALA A 529 -3.71 -18.08 3.06
C ALA A 529 -2.38 -18.16 3.84
N GLY A 530 -2.13 -17.19 4.74
CA GLY A 530 -0.86 -17.05 5.46
C GLY A 530 -0.59 -18.16 6.48
N ALA A 531 -1.62 -18.77 7.07
CA ALA A 531 -1.44 -19.79 8.10
C ALA A 531 -0.90 -21.11 7.53
N SER A 532 -1.51 -21.62 6.46
CA SER A 532 -1.02 -22.83 5.79
C SER A 532 0.38 -22.60 5.18
N ALA A 533 0.64 -21.43 4.60
CA ALA A 533 1.97 -21.06 4.12
C ALA A 533 3.03 -21.10 5.24
N MET A 534 2.73 -20.49 6.39
CA MET A 534 3.62 -20.49 7.55
C MET A 534 3.91 -21.92 8.05
N LEU A 535 2.88 -22.77 8.18
CA LEU A 535 3.06 -24.15 8.60
C LEU A 535 3.87 -24.98 7.59
N ASN A 536 3.71 -24.73 6.29
CA ASN A 536 4.51 -25.38 5.25
C ASN A 536 5.99 -25.01 5.38
N VAL A 537 6.31 -23.77 5.73
CA VAL A 537 7.70 -23.35 6.01
C VAL A 537 8.18 -23.96 7.33
N LEU A 538 7.43 -23.85 8.43
CA LEU A 538 7.84 -24.38 9.75
C LEU A 538 8.10 -25.90 9.73
N THR A 539 7.40 -26.65 8.90
CA THR A 539 7.55 -28.12 8.78
C THR A 539 8.48 -28.57 7.66
N GLY A 540 9.03 -27.62 6.88
CA GLY A 540 9.95 -27.92 5.79
C GLY A 540 9.29 -28.51 4.55
N LYS A 541 7.96 -28.47 4.43
CA LYS A 541 7.26 -28.73 3.15
C LYS A 541 7.68 -27.70 2.09
N VAL A 542 7.98 -26.49 2.54
CA VAL A 542 8.54 -25.40 1.72
C VAL A 542 9.85 -24.94 2.37
N CYS A 543 10.91 -24.83 1.58
CA CYS A 543 12.18 -24.28 2.01
C CYS A 543 12.09 -22.73 1.94
N PRO A 544 12.33 -21.99 3.05
CA PRO A 544 12.21 -20.54 3.05
C PRO A 544 13.23 -19.92 2.09
N SER A 545 12.76 -18.97 1.29
CA SER A 545 13.56 -18.25 0.28
C SER A 545 13.44 -16.73 0.39
N GLY A 546 12.48 -16.22 1.16
CA GLY A 546 12.28 -14.79 1.33
C GLY A 546 13.51 -14.08 1.90
N LYS A 547 13.74 -12.84 1.43
CA LYS A 547 14.80 -11.96 1.90
C LYS A 547 14.18 -10.62 2.33
N LEU A 548 14.72 -10.02 3.40
CA LEU A 548 14.21 -8.76 3.91
C LEU A 548 14.26 -7.66 2.85
N ASN A 549 13.19 -6.91 2.75
CA ASN A 549 13.03 -5.74 1.90
C ASN A 549 13.35 -4.42 2.61
N GLU A 550 13.76 -4.51 3.87
CA GLU A 550 14.19 -3.39 4.72
C GLU A 550 15.24 -3.84 5.73
N THR A 551 16.05 -2.91 6.20
CA THR A 551 17.00 -3.12 7.28
C THR A 551 16.29 -3.14 8.64
N TYR A 552 16.68 -4.06 9.51
CA TYR A 552 16.24 -4.15 10.90
C TYR A 552 17.30 -3.52 11.81
N PRO A 553 17.16 -2.29 12.29
CA PRO A 553 18.11 -1.70 13.23
C PRO A 553 18.06 -2.41 14.60
N LEU A 554 19.07 -2.23 15.41
CA LEU A 554 19.08 -2.77 16.79
C LEU A 554 18.12 -2.01 17.68
N HIS A 555 18.15 -0.67 17.58
CA HIS A 555 17.33 0.26 18.35
C HIS A 555 16.82 1.37 17.42
N TYR A 556 15.73 2.01 17.80
CA TYR A 556 15.17 3.11 17.04
C TYR A 556 16.15 4.30 16.92
N GLU A 557 16.93 4.54 17.97
CA GLU A 557 17.98 5.56 18.01
C GLU A 557 19.09 5.36 16.96
N ASP A 558 19.18 4.19 16.39
CA ASP A 558 20.13 3.87 15.33
C ASP A 558 19.67 4.30 13.94
N THR A 559 18.40 4.73 13.80
CA THR A 559 17.84 5.13 12.51
C THR A 559 18.31 6.49 12.05
N PRO A 560 18.48 6.74 10.74
CA PRO A 560 19.01 8.01 10.24
C PRO A 560 18.13 9.23 10.56
N ALA A 561 16.83 9.05 10.71
CA ALA A 561 15.87 10.11 10.96
C ALA A 561 15.39 10.19 12.42
N TYR A 562 16.04 9.50 13.37
CA TYR A 562 15.63 9.39 14.76
C TYR A 562 15.26 10.73 15.43
N GLU A 563 16.07 11.76 15.23
CA GLU A 563 15.90 13.03 15.94
C GLU A 563 14.73 13.88 15.40
N TYR A 564 14.25 13.61 14.17
CA TYR A 564 13.30 14.48 13.47
C TYR A 564 12.13 13.74 12.79
N TYR A 565 11.98 12.43 13.02
CA TYR A 565 10.84 11.65 12.53
C TYR A 565 9.96 11.15 13.69
N PRO A 566 8.61 11.18 13.58
CA PRO A 566 7.85 12.00 12.64
C PRO A 566 7.94 13.48 13.05
N SER A 567 7.95 14.39 12.09
CA SER A 567 7.95 15.80 12.40
C SER A 567 6.66 16.19 13.12
N LYS A 568 6.81 16.88 14.25
CA LYS A 568 5.69 17.46 15.01
C LYS A 568 5.32 18.86 14.53
N GLU A 569 6.17 19.46 13.75
CA GLU A 569 5.98 20.75 13.09
C GLU A 569 5.26 20.57 11.74
N ARG A 570 4.95 21.70 11.08
CA ARG A 570 4.36 21.66 9.73
C ARG A 570 5.33 21.06 8.72
N SER A 571 6.60 21.42 8.80
CA SER A 571 7.63 20.93 7.87
C SER A 571 8.27 19.65 8.38
N SER A 572 8.34 18.66 7.53
CA SER A 572 9.10 17.41 7.72
C SER A 572 10.36 17.49 6.86
N GLU A 573 11.50 17.77 7.47
CA GLU A 573 12.76 17.88 6.75
C GLU A 573 13.37 16.50 6.51
N TYR A 574 13.79 16.23 5.28
CA TYR A 574 14.40 14.97 4.83
C TYR A 574 15.94 15.10 4.91
N ARG A 575 16.43 15.34 6.13
CA ARG A 575 17.85 15.66 6.41
C ARG A 575 18.79 14.52 6.11
N GLU A 576 18.31 13.28 6.15
CA GLU A 576 19.09 12.09 5.80
C GLU A 576 19.48 12.04 4.32
N GLY A 577 18.82 12.81 3.46
CA GLY A 577 19.10 12.87 2.04
C GLY A 577 19.02 11.47 1.40
N LEU A 578 20.04 11.09 0.64
CA LEU A 578 20.12 9.77 -0.01
C LEU A 578 20.30 8.61 0.97
N TYR A 579 20.60 8.87 2.24
CA TYR A 579 20.95 7.85 3.22
C TYR A 579 19.72 7.26 3.92
N VAL A 580 18.86 6.63 3.14
CA VAL A 580 17.67 5.88 3.61
C VAL A 580 18.01 4.39 3.68
N GLY A 581 17.56 3.71 4.75
CA GLY A 581 17.73 2.28 4.89
C GLY A 581 19.19 1.81 4.82
N TYR A 582 19.46 0.73 4.08
CA TYR A 582 20.80 0.14 3.98
C TYR A 582 21.86 1.12 3.45
N ARG A 583 21.47 2.14 2.68
CA ARG A 583 22.40 3.19 2.21
C ARG A 583 23.03 3.92 3.38
N TYR A 584 22.26 4.17 4.44
CA TYR A 584 22.79 4.75 5.68
C TYR A 584 23.64 3.73 6.44
N TYR A 585 23.06 2.61 6.84
CA TYR A 585 23.69 1.68 7.77
C TYR A 585 25.01 1.11 7.23
N THR A 586 25.07 0.80 5.95
CA THR A 586 26.28 0.30 5.29
C THR A 586 27.35 1.40 5.19
N THR A 587 26.97 2.62 4.80
CA THR A 587 27.91 3.72 4.60
C THR A 587 28.58 4.14 5.91
N VAL A 588 27.82 4.24 7.01
CA VAL A 588 28.37 4.64 8.32
C VAL A 588 28.88 3.45 9.14
N GLY A 589 28.78 2.23 8.65
CA GLY A 589 29.20 1.02 9.36
C GLY A 589 28.38 0.72 10.61
N LYS A 590 27.10 1.13 10.65
CA LYS A 590 26.21 0.93 11.79
C LYS A 590 25.79 -0.53 11.89
N LYS A 591 25.94 -1.10 13.10
CA LYS A 591 25.47 -2.47 13.35
C LYS A 591 23.93 -2.51 13.32
N VAL A 592 23.41 -3.55 12.67
CA VAL A 592 21.98 -3.80 12.56
C VAL A 592 21.62 -5.20 13.07
N ARG A 593 20.36 -5.44 13.36
CA ARG A 593 19.86 -6.78 13.72
C ARG A 593 19.92 -7.70 12.52
N PHE A 594 19.40 -7.23 11.40
CA PHE A 594 19.45 -7.90 10.11
C PHE A 594 19.64 -6.85 9.01
N PRO A 595 20.57 -7.04 8.09
CA PRO A 595 20.73 -6.13 6.95
C PRO A 595 19.59 -6.32 5.93
N PHE A 596 19.40 -5.32 5.09
CA PHE A 596 18.60 -5.44 3.87
C PHE A 596 19.03 -6.69 3.08
N GLY A 597 18.08 -7.41 2.51
CA GLY A 597 18.35 -8.63 1.75
C GLY A 597 18.69 -9.86 2.60
N PHE A 598 18.64 -9.78 3.93
CA PHE A 598 18.90 -10.92 4.79
C PHE A 598 17.76 -11.95 4.78
N GLY A 599 18.11 -13.21 4.78
CA GLY A 599 17.19 -14.33 4.94
C GLY A 599 17.96 -15.65 4.90
N LEU A 600 17.68 -16.54 5.85
CA LEU A 600 18.23 -17.88 5.93
C LEU A 600 17.43 -18.88 5.09
N SER A 601 18.01 -20.05 4.84
CA SER A 601 17.37 -21.16 4.14
C SER A 601 17.60 -22.46 4.91
N TYR A 602 16.85 -23.51 4.58
CA TYR A 602 17.12 -24.88 5.06
C TYR A 602 18.21 -25.59 4.25
N THR A 603 18.72 -24.92 3.20
CA THR A 603 19.86 -25.41 2.40
C THR A 603 20.94 -24.33 2.34
N THR A 604 22.05 -24.66 1.69
CA THR A 604 23.18 -23.75 1.53
C THR A 604 23.52 -23.57 0.05
N PHE A 605 24.01 -22.38 -0.30
CA PHE A 605 24.39 -22.03 -1.65
C PHE A 605 25.83 -21.52 -1.68
N THR A 606 26.53 -21.79 -2.77
CA THR A 606 27.85 -21.21 -3.05
C THR A 606 27.80 -20.44 -4.36
N TYR A 607 28.50 -19.31 -4.36
CA TYR A 607 28.67 -18.45 -5.54
C TYR A 607 30.08 -18.65 -6.09
N ARG A 608 30.20 -18.85 -7.41
CA ARG A 608 31.48 -19.11 -8.08
C ARG A 608 31.54 -18.44 -9.43
N ASP A 609 32.76 -18.32 -9.94
CA ASP A 609 33.06 -17.90 -11.32
C ASP A 609 32.45 -16.48 -11.61
N LEU A 610 32.57 -15.56 -10.64
CA LEU A 610 32.12 -14.20 -10.80
C LEU A 610 32.97 -13.50 -11.88
N THR A 611 32.30 -12.99 -12.90
CA THR A 611 32.87 -12.10 -13.92
C THR A 611 32.02 -10.86 -14.06
N VAL A 612 32.67 -9.73 -14.28
CA VAL A 612 32.04 -8.43 -14.53
C VAL A 612 32.61 -7.91 -15.85
N ASP A 613 31.74 -7.65 -16.80
CA ASP A 613 32.06 -7.07 -18.09
C ASP A 613 31.05 -5.97 -18.46
N PRO A 614 31.26 -5.22 -19.57
CA PRO A 614 30.30 -4.19 -19.99
C PRO A 614 28.89 -4.73 -20.30
N GLU A 615 28.72 -6.02 -20.50
CA GLU A 615 27.44 -6.67 -20.75
C GLU A 615 26.70 -7.03 -19.45
N GLY A 616 27.41 -7.01 -18.31
CA GLY A 616 26.81 -7.29 -17.00
C GLY A 616 27.65 -8.13 -16.05
N VAL A 617 26.98 -8.74 -15.09
CA VAL A 617 27.56 -9.60 -14.06
C VAL A 617 27.13 -11.04 -14.31
N LYS A 618 28.11 -11.95 -14.40
CA LYS A 618 27.89 -13.39 -14.62
C LYS A 618 28.50 -14.17 -13.46
N PHE A 619 27.81 -15.15 -12.96
CA PHE A 619 28.30 -16.03 -11.89
C PHE A 619 27.50 -17.35 -11.89
N LYS A 620 28.00 -18.33 -11.14
CA LYS A 620 27.32 -19.60 -10.92
C LYS A 620 26.84 -19.71 -9.48
N ILE A 621 25.59 -20.15 -9.30
CA ILE A 621 25.04 -20.53 -8.01
C ILE A 621 24.91 -22.06 -7.97
N GLN A 622 25.36 -22.66 -6.88
CA GLN A 622 25.18 -24.09 -6.63
C GLN A 622 24.53 -24.29 -5.28
N ASN A 623 23.44 -25.07 -5.24
CA ASN A 623 22.92 -25.60 -4.00
C ASN A 623 23.88 -26.69 -3.49
N THR A 624 24.46 -26.50 -2.30
CA THR A 624 25.43 -27.39 -1.67
C THR A 624 24.84 -28.16 -0.49
N GLY A 625 23.59 -27.90 -0.13
CA GLY A 625 22.88 -28.64 0.89
C GLY A 625 22.10 -29.84 0.34
N THR A 626 21.27 -30.43 1.19
CA THR A 626 20.52 -31.66 0.87
C THR A 626 19.06 -31.42 0.53
N VAL A 627 18.59 -30.18 0.67
CA VAL A 627 17.20 -29.78 0.44
C VAL A 627 17.13 -28.89 -0.79
N ALA A 628 16.14 -29.09 -1.65
CA ALA A 628 15.86 -28.17 -2.74
C ALA A 628 15.45 -26.81 -2.18
N GLY A 629 15.94 -25.73 -2.76
CA GLY A 629 15.65 -24.38 -2.32
C GLY A 629 15.89 -23.35 -3.42
N THR A 630 15.32 -22.17 -3.24
CA THR A 630 15.49 -21.00 -4.10
C THR A 630 16.46 -20.02 -3.44
N GLU A 631 17.32 -19.40 -4.23
CA GLU A 631 18.23 -18.35 -3.78
C GLU A 631 18.00 -17.08 -4.58
N ILE A 632 18.16 -15.95 -3.91
CA ILE A 632 18.06 -14.62 -4.50
C ILE A 632 19.43 -13.99 -4.51
N ALA A 633 19.99 -13.86 -5.71
CA ALA A 633 21.25 -13.15 -5.90
C ALA A 633 20.97 -11.65 -6.01
N GLN A 634 21.57 -10.88 -5.11
CA GLN A 634 21.39 -9.43 -5.02
C GLN A 634 22.66 -8.73 -5.51
N LEU A 635 22.48 -7.78 -6.43
CA LEU A 635 23.54 -6.93 -6.96
C LEU A 635 23.29 -5.49 -6.49
N TYR A 636 24.28 -4.87 -5.83
CA TYR A 636 24.25 -3.50 -5.34
C TYR A 636 25.21 -2.61 -6.11
#